data_051bc0a4d485a86e01374d5629a889f5
#
_entry.id   051bc0a4d485a86e01374d5629a889f5
#
_cell.length_a   1.000
_cell.length_b   1.000
_cell.length_c   1.000
_cell.angle_alpha   90.00
_cell.angle_beta   90.00
_cell.angle_gamma   90.00
#
_symmetry.space_group_name_H-M   'P 1'
#
loop_
_entity.id
_entity.type
_entity.pdbx_description
1 polymer ?
#
loop_
_entity_poly.entity_id
_entity_poly.type
_entity_poly.pdbx_seq_one_letter_code
_entity_poly.pdbx_strand_id
1 'polypeptide(L)'
;MGVHELISAIWEEDIPSSARNIIQKYVGALRRLIEPGLALRDNGSFLRRHGDSYSFTGPPDILDLVRFRQLVAAARADTAGHRPEAALDSYVEALALWHGPAGDGVACGTRATPIFAAIDDDFYDTCVAAAELAVSLRRPEPVLRALQTAAAAAPFHEPMQAALVRVLGAAGRQAEALSVYRTVRERLADELGIDPGPPLEEAHRSVLGRPTSPPVEPPAVVVSALVGRARELAVLRAVAGEARAGRTAVGIVEGEPGVGKTMLVKEAAADAGRLGALTVWGACLPGDGTPSLWPWEQALGAVVDSLPPASREKWRAGDLGRLLEPRDDDAGIAADSAGNGQFRLFELVVGVVGHAVAQRPVLLVLDDLQWADTASLRLFGHLAGRLPGGCAVIGILRDRAPVPGSDLAGVLAAAGRLPGHRRIRLGPLRTAEVAELVRRETGHEPDAEVARTIHARTAGNPFFARELARMLSEGEGEDDVPGAAKVPSTVRDVVRDRMAVLGDQARELLYLGAVIGLDIDLGLLARAAVLEVADCWEQLRPSLAQGMIETRHDDPSAVRFAHDLVRESVLGTTPPERVPRLHLAVADALELTHADDESAVEPLAYHLWAAGPLADPARAGAALMRAGHRAAVKFAFEAAARHLQSAARIARAAGLPELELSALSTFSAVARRQASYAGPTVDLVERAAHLATRLGRPAEAADHLYVRLNAAYFSGERDRSRWAHQLSELGRSSDDPVVQVTARQAMGLHHWDQGDIAAAYLSFSGNDYYTISDGVVSRRPELALRRDIPPGGGPGWHAVVTALHGDPGAAYSFLDAWDEPGNEVVASIWVYYTAMVATMAGDLPSARRAVERWTGENLERVNAERSRYVRQYWHWVRALSGDDPASAAAEAQRHLASTLLDPPRWGIAYHHALVAEMWLAAERPHEAGAALARAAEALDEYDQRYAEGHILLVRARLLLARGASGETVRAAAEAARARSAARGAHLFARRAESLLAGIKPDHDR
;
A
#
# COMPACT_ATOMS: atom_id res chain seq x y z
N MET A 1 34.68 12.03 -50.52
CA MET A 1 35.20 12.91 -49.44
C MET A 1 36.62 13.28 -49.76
N GLY A 2 36.97 14.55 -49.73
CA GLY A 2 38.32 15.06 -49.99
C GLY A 2 39.27 14.67 -48.83
N VAL A 3 40.56 14.50 -49.17
CA VAL A 3 41.58 14.20 -48.15
C VAL A 3 41.64 15.28 -47.07
N HIS A 4 41.40 16.52 -47.42
CA HIS A 4 41.37 17.64 -46.48
C HIS A 4 40.18 17.57 -45.52
N GLU A 5 39.01 17.19 -46.04
CA GLU A 5 37.79 16.97 -45.23
C GLU A 5 37.96 15.78 -44.26
N LEU A 6 38.61 14.70 -44.74
CA LEU A 6 38.95 13.55 -43.90
C LEU A 6 39.91 13.92 -42.77
N ILE A 7 40.97 14.71 -43.07
CA ILE A 7 41.87 15.20 -42.06
C ILE A 7 41.16 16.05 -41.01
N SER A 8 40.34 16.98 -41.43
CA SER A 8 39.55 17.86 -40.57
C SER A 8 38.50 17.10 -39.72
N ALA A 9 37.93 16.03 -40.26
CA ALA A 9 36.94 15.22 -39.57
C ALA A 9 37.58 14.29 -38.48
N ILE A 10 38.86 13.91 -38.65
CA ILE A 10 39.55 12.98 -37.76
C ILE A 10 40.31 13.72 -36.67
N TRP A 11 41.01 14.83 -36.98
CA TRP A 11 41.94 15.49 -36.06
C TRP A 11 41.56 16.90 -35.62
N GLU A 12 40.52 17.50 -36.18
CA GLU A 12 40.08 18.89 -35.91
C GLU A 12 41.21 19.93 -36.00
N GLU A 13 41.64 20.47 -34.87
CA GLU A 13 42.72 21.47 -34.74
C GLU A 13 44.12 20.86 -34.53
N ASP A 14 44.22 19.65 -33.99
CA ASP A 14 45.46 18.94 -33.69
C ASP A 14 45.94 18.08 -34.84
N ILE A 15 46.08 18.69 -36.04
CA ILE A 15 46.45 18.00 -37.26
C ILE A 15 47.93 17.62 -37.26
N PRO A 16 48.31 16.31 -37.17
CA PRO A 16 49.71 15.93 -37.25
C PRO A 16 50.32 16.23 -38.60
N SER A 17 51.58 16.62 -38.64
CA SER A 17 52.28 16.90 -39.89
C SER A 17 52.29 15.74 -40.88
N SER A 18 52.11 14.53 -40.40
CA SER A 18 52.04 13.28 -41.17
C SER A 18 50.59 12.83 -41.50
N ALA A 19 49.55 13.65 -41.23
CA ALA A 19 48.13 13.28 -41.37
C ALA A 19 47.77 12.66 -42.73
N ARG A 20 48.28 13.24 -43.83
CA ARG A 20 48.05 12.70 -45.19
C ARG A 20 48.63 11.27 -45.32
N ASN A 21 49.79 10.99 -44.77
CA ASN A 21 50.42 9.65 -44.82
C ASN A 21 49.68 8.66 -43.96
N ILE A 22 49.16 9.10 -42.82
CA ILE A 22 48.36 8.28 -41.90
C ILE A 22 47.05 7.87 -42.58
N ILE A 23 46.33 8.78 -43.23
CA ILE A 23 45.13 8.47 -44.03
C ILE A 23 45.45 7.46 -45.14
N GLN A 24 46.53 7.66 -45.89
CA GLN A 24 46.96 6.71 -46.92
C GLN A 24 47.25 5.32 -46.39
N LYS A 25 47.88 5.24 -45.20
CA LYS A 25 48.15 3.98 -44.51
C LYS A 25 46.84 3.29 -44.10
N TYR A 26 45.90 4.00 -43.52
CA TYR A 26 44.60 3.44 -43.11
C TYR A 26 43.76 3.06 -44.33
N VAL A 27 43.72 3.84 -45.38
CA VAL A 27 43.04 3.48 -46.63
C VAL A 27 43.66 2.22 -47.23
N GLY A 28 44.98 2.07 -47.20
CA GLY A 28 45.65 0.84 -47.61
C GLY A 28 45.35 -0.37 -46.72
N ALA A 29 45.16 -0.16 -45.42
CA ALA A 29 44.73 -1.21 -44.48
C ALA A 29 43.26 -1.61 -44.75
N LEU A 30 42.33 -0.64 -44.89
CA LEU A 30 40.91 -0.86 -45.20
C LEU A 30 40.73 -1.57 -46.54
N ARG A 31 41.47 -1.21 -47.57
CA ARG A 31 41.44 -1.92 -48.86
C ARG A 31 41.74 -3.42 -48.71
N ARG A 32 42.75 -3.77 -47.95
CA ARG A 32 43.12 -5.20 -47.72
C ARG A 32 42.14 -5.91 -46.80
N LEU A 33 41.47 -5.18 -45.90
CA LEU A 33 40.41 -5.76 -45.05
C LEU A 33 39.19 -6.11 -45.91
N ILE A 34 38.80 -5.18 -46.84
CA ILE A 34 37.62 -5.35 -47.70
C ILE A 34 37.92 -6.29 -48.85
N GLU A 35 39.15 -6.28 -49.37
CA GLU A 35 39.60 -7.10 -50.51
C GLU A 35 40.87 -7.87 -50.10
N PRO A 36 40.75 -9.05 -49.38
CA PRO A 36 41.91 -9.74 -48.81
C PRO A 36 42.95 -10.23 -49.81
N GLY A 37 42.59 -10.28 -51.12
CA GLY A 37 43.51 -10.68 -52.20
C GLY A 37 44.23 -9.54 -52.89
N LEU A 38 44.10 -8.30 -52.43
CA LEU A 38 44.66 -7.10 -53.09
C LEU A 38 46.17 -6.99 -52.86
N ALA A 39 46.94 -6.80 -53.95
CA ALA A 39 48.38 -6.66 -53.88
C ALA A 39 48.79 -5.29 -53.24
N LEU A 40 49.99 -5.24 -52.65
CA LEU A 40 50.54 -4.00 -52.08
C LEU A 40 50.70 -2.94 -53.17
N ARG A 41 49.93 -1.87 -53.14
CA ARG A 41 49.86 -0.70 -54.05
C ARG A 41 48.75 -0.74 -55.13
N ASP A 42 47.86 -1.73 -55.16
CA ASP A 42 46.69 -1.73 -56.03
C ASP A 42 45.60 -0.77 -55.55
N ASN A 43 44.88 -0.22 -56.49
CA ASN A 43 43.85 0.82 -56.24
C ASN A 43 42.51 0.26 -55.81
N GLY A 44 42.38 -0.97 -55.33
CA GLY A 44 41.14 -1.56 -54.90
C GLY A 44 39.88 -1.25 -55.72
N SER A 45 38.97 -2.22 -55.79
CA SER A 45 37.75 -2.06 -56.59
C SER A 45 36.69 -1.23 -55.85
N PHE A 46 36.68 -1.28 -54.50
CA PHE A 46 35.63 -0.67 -53.66
C PHE A 46 36.03 0.70 -53.11
N LEU A 47 37.23 0.85 -52.58
CA LEU A 47 37.70 2.10 -52.03
C LEU A 47 38.67 2.80 -53.03
N ARG A 48 38.13 3.62 -53.91
CA ARG A 48 38.86 4.25 -55.04
C ARG A 48 39.36 5.67 -54.71
N ARG A 49 40.52 5.99 -55.22
CA ARG A 49 41.07 7.32 -55.14
C ARG A 49 40.79 8.08 -56.43
N HIS A 50 40.22 9.30 -56.37
CA HIS A 50 40.00 10.22 -57.47
C HIS A 50 40.68 11.56 -57.16
N GLY A 51 41.89 11.76 -57.73
CA GLY A 51 42.67 12.94 -57.39
C GLY A 51 43.02 13.00 -55.91
N ASP A 52 42.56 14.04 -55.23
CA ASP A 52 42.72 14.25 -53.79
C ASP A 52 41.47 13.87 -52.97
N SER A 53 40.67 12.96 -53.45
CA SER A 53 39.48 12.42 -52.73
C SER A 53 39.42 10.91 -52.76
N TYR A 54 38.71 10.33 -51.77
CA TYR A 54 38.35 8.91 -51.70
C TYR A 54 36.87 8.73 -51.86
N SER A 55 36.49 7.73 -52.67
CA SER A 55 35.12 7.29 -52.80
C SER A 55 35.04 5.78 -52.50
N PHE A 56 34.00 5.39 -51.78
CA PHE A 56 33.62 3.99 -51.58
C PHE A 56 32.51 3.66 -52.57
N THR A 57 32.74 2.62 -53.41
CA THR A 57 31.77 2.16 -54.44
C THR A 57 31.74 0.65 -54.32
N GLY A 58 30.86 0.13 -53.47
CA GLY A 58 30.67 -1.33 -53.27
C GLY A 58 29.30 -1.79 -53.73
N PRO A 59 29.12 -3.11 -54.01
CA PRO A 59 27.79 -3.63 -54.16
C PRO A 59 26.98 -3.45 -52.86
N PRO A 60 25.64 -3.43 -52.93
CA PRO A 60 24.76 -3.14 -51.79
C PRO A 60 24.94 -4.11 -50.62
N ASP A 61 25.46 -5.31 -50.88
CA ASP A 61 25.62 -6.36 -49.87
C ASP A 61 26.86 -6.16 -48.94
N ILE A 62 27.69 -5.16 -49.23
CA ILE A 62 28.92 -4.85 -48.47
C ILE A 62 28.71 -3.67 -47.51
N LEU A 63 27.79 -2.79 -47.76
CA LEU A 63 27.56 -1.63 -46.92
C LEU A 63 26.04 -1.50 -46.62
N ASP A 64 25.67 -1.68 -45.41
CA ASP A 64 24.31 -1.59 -44.88
C ASP A 64 23.63 -0.25 -45.22
N LEU A 65 24.35 0.85 -45.11
CA LEU A 65 23.86 2.19 -45.51
C LEU A 65 23.46 2.28 -46.98
N VAL A 66 24.22 1.60 -47.88
CA VAL A 66 23.87 1.58 -49.34
C VAL A 66 22.63 0.72 -49.55
N ARG A 67 22.55 -0.41 -48.90
CA ARG A 67 21.38 -1.29 -48.94
C ARG A 67 20.15 -0.61 -48.36
N PHE A 68 20.29 0.08 -47.21
CA PHE A 68 19.25 0.88 -46.60
C PHE A 68 18.69 1.91 -47.59
N ARG A 69 19.55 2.73 -48.18
CA ARG A 69 19.11 3.77 -49.16
C ARG A 69 18.44 3.20 -50.40
N GLN A 70 18.88 2.04 -50.87
CA GLN A 70 18.22 1.32 -51.98
C GLN A 70 16.82 0.84 -51.61
N LEU A 71 16.66 0.25 -50.44
CA LEU A 71 15.37 -0.22 -49.95
C LEU A 71 14.40 0.94 -49.74
N VAL A 72 14.87 2.04 -49.15
CA VAL A 72 14.09 3.26 -49.00
C VAL A 72 13.67 3.85 -50.36
N ALA A 73 14.57 3.87 -51.37
CA ALA A 73 14.23 4.31 -52.72
C ALA A 73 13.20 3.38 -53.37
N ALA A 74 13.34 2.08 -53.20
CA ALA A 74 12.36 1.09 -53.70
C ALA A 74 10.99 1.30 -53.04
N ALA A 75 10.95 1.45 -51.68
CA ALA A 75 9.73 1.70 -50.95
C ALA A 75 9.01 2.98 -51.39
N ARG A 76 9.76 4.08 -51.64
CA ARG A 76 9.20 5.33 -52.20
C ARG A 76 8.65 5.14 -53.62
N ALA A 77 9.33 4.39 -54.49
CA ALA A 77 8.86 4.09 -55.82
C ALA A 77 7.59 3.21 -55.79
N ASP A 78 7.53 2.23 -54.90
CA ASP A 78 6.36 1.37 -54.70
C ASP A 78 5.16 2.16 -54.18
N THR A 79 5.40 3.10 -53.27
CA THR A 79 4.37 4.03 -52.77
C THR A 79 3.81 4.90 -53.91
N ALA A 80 4.69 5.48 -54.74
CA ALA A 80 4.29 6.28 -55.91
C ALA A 80 3.58 5.43 -56.98
N GLY A 81 3.93 4.13 -57.07
CA GLY A 81 3.30 3.16 -57.96
C GLY A 81 2.02 2.51 -57.45
N HIS A 82 1.43 3.02 -56.38
CA HIS A 82 0.23 2.49 -55.70
C HIS A 82 0.35 1.02 -55.27
N ARG A 83 1.53 0.62 -54.77
CA ARG A 83 1.83 -0.70 -54.23
C ARG A 83 2.20 -0.59 -52.73
N PRO A 84 1.29 -0.16 -51.87
CA PRO A 84 1.63 0.22 -50.51
C PRO A 84 2.10 -0.97 -49.65
N GLU A 85 1.65 -2.20 -49.90
CA GLU A 85 2.10 -3.37 -49.18
C GLU A 85 3.57 -3.71 -49.48
N ALA A 86 3.97 -3.71 -50.75
CA ALA A 86 5.37 -3.91 -51.17
C ALA A 86 6.28 -2.79 -50.63
N ALA A 87 5.78 -1.57 -50.60
CA ALA A 87 6.47 -0.44 -49.98
C ALA A 87 6.72 -0.64 -48.51
N LEU A 88 5.71 -1.12 -47.75
CA LEU A 88 5.86 -1.41 -46.29
C LEU A 88 6.90 -2.51 -46.08
N ASP A 89 6.86 -3.58 -46.86
CA ASP A 89 7.81 -4.71 -46.70
C ASP A 89 9.25 -4.21 -46.99
N SER A 90 9.46 -3.33 -47.99
CA SER A 90 10.75 -2.72 -48.26
C SER A 90 11.22 -1.78 -47.13
N TYR A 91 10.29 -1.02 -46.52
CA TYR A 91 10.62 -0.20 -45.36
C TYR A 91 11.00 -1.07 -44.15
N VAL A 92 10.27 -2.16 -43.87
CA VAL A 92 10.58 -3.08 -42.76
C VAL A 92 11.97 -3.71 -42.94
N GLU A 93 12.33 -4.13 -44.17
CA GLU A 93 13.67 -4.65 -44.46
C GLU A 93 14.75 -3.54 -44.28
N ALA A 94 14.46 -2.31 -44.68
CA ALA A 94 15.37 -1.20 -44.44
C ALA A 94 15.59 -0.91 -42.96
N LEU A 95 14.52 -0.86 -42.17
CA LEU A 95 14.60 -0.60 -40.73
C LEU A 95 15.34 -1.69 -39.96
N ALA A 96 15.34 -2.93 -40.44
CA ALA A 96 16.06 -4.04 -39.83
C ALA A 96 17.59 -3.93 -39.96
N LEU A 97 18.10 -3.06 -40.84
CA LEU A 97 19.53 -2.82 -41.04
C LEU A 97 20.16 -1.89 -40.00
N TRP A 98 19.33 -1.18 -39.21
CA TRP A 98 19.83 -0.25 -38.21
C TRP A 98 20.10 -0.93 -36.88
N HIS A 99 21.32 -0.79 -36.35
CA HIS A 99 21.78 -1.45 -35.15
C HIS A 99 22.05 -0.47 -33.99
N GLY A 100 21.92 0.85 -34.24
CA GLY A 100 22.19 1.91 -33.29
C GLY A 100 22.60 3.22 -33.99
N PRO A 101 22.77 4.34 -33.24
CA PRO A 101 23.17 5.62 -33.81
C PRO A 101 24.44 5.53 -34.66
N ALA A 102 24.47 6.26 -35.76
CA ALA A 102 25.60 6.26 -36.66
C ALA A 102 26.85 6.80 -35.94
N GLY A 103 27.94 6.07 -36.03
CA GLY A 103 29.20 6.44 -35.36
C GLY A 103 29.27 6.17 -33.88
N ASP A 104 28.34 5.40 -33.30
CA ASP A 104 28.41 4.99 -31.91
C ASP A 104 29.69 4.19 -31.62
N GLY A 105 30.34 4.48 -30.49
CA GLY A 105 31.64 3.89 -30.13
C GLY A 105 32.87 4.40 -30.90
N VAL A 106 32.69 5.31 -31.87
CA VAL A 106 33.80 5.92 -32.62
C VAL A 106 34.12 7.30 -32.02
N ALA A 107 35.32 7.47 -31.46
CA ALA A 107 35.82 8.77 -31.02
C ALA A 107 36.02 9.69 -32.26
N CYS A 108 35.03 10.49 -32.56
CA CYS A 108 35.02 11.42 -33.70
C CYS A 108 35.11 12.84 -33.22
N GLY A 109 35.83 13.66 -33.97
CA GLY A 109 35.85 15.11 -33.77
C GLY A 109 34.51 15.78 -34.10
N THR A 110 34.27 16.99 -33.59
CA THR A 110 32.99 17.73 -33.73
C THR A 110 32.59 17.96 -35.20
N ARG A 111 33.50 17.90 -36.15
CA ARG A 111 33.22 18.03 -37.59
C ARG A 111 32.64 16.76 -38.24
N ALA A 112 32.84 15.59 -37.63
CA ALA A 112 32.22 14.33 -38.11
C ALA A 112 30.77 14.18 -37.60
N THR A 113 30.43 14.79 -36.49
CA THR A 113 29.10 14.75 -35.89
C THR A 113 27.96 15.08 -36.83
N PRO A 114 28.00 16.15 -37.68
CA PRO A 114 26.93 16.43 -38.62
C PRO A 114 26.74 15.37 -39.70
N ILE A 115 27.80 14.60 -40.05
CA ILE A 115 27.72 13.54 -41.07
C ILE A 115 26.95 12.36 -40.49
N PHE A 116 27.22 11.98 -39.24
CA PHE A 116 26.51 10.91 -38.56
C PHE A 116 25.08 11.31 -38.22
N ALA A 117 24.85 12.52 -37.74
CA ALA A 117 23.52 13.06 -37.49
C ALA A 117 22.63 13.02 -38.77
N ALA A 118 23.19 13.34 -39.94
CA ALA A 118 22.45 13.27 -41.20
C ALA A 118 22.06 11.82 -41.61
N ILE A 119 22.86 10.83 -41.21
CA ILE A 119 22.53 9.41 -41.42
C ILE A 119 21.41 8.98 -40.47
N ASP A 120 21.48 9.40 -39.21
CA ASP A 120 20.43 9.14 -38.24
C ASP A 120 19.11 9.82 -38.60
N ASP A 121 19.15 11.07 -39.10
CA ASP A 121 17.98 11.78 -39.61
C ASP A 121 17.34 11.06 -40.83
N ASP A 122 18.15 10.55 -41.80
CA ASP A 122 17.66 9.70 -42.90
C ASP A 122 16.90 8.46 -42.37
N PHE A 123 17.39 7.87 -41.26
CA PHE A 123 16.76 6.73 -40.61
C PHE A 123 15.46 7.12 -39.87
N TYR A 124 15.47 8.22 -39.12
CA TYR A 124 14.28 8.68 -38.38
C TYR A 124 13.16 9.09 -39.31
N ASP A 125 13.47 9.77 -40.42
CA ASP A 125 12.51 10.09 -41.47
C ASP A 125 11.90 8.83 -42.11
N THR A 126 12.72 7.79 -42.30
CA THR A 126 12.27 6.51 -42.85
C THR A 126 11.34 5.80 -41.85
N CYS A 127 11.63 5.84 -40.55
CA CYS A 127 10.75 5.34 -39.51
C CYS A 127 9.39 6.04 -39.51
N VAL A 128 9.37 7.37 -39.66
CA VAL A 128 8.12 8.13 -39.71
C VAL A 128 7.29 7.75 -40.95
N ALA A 129 7.93 7.63 -42.13
CA ALA A 129 7.25 7.23 -43.39
C ALA A 129 6.71 5.77 -43.28
N ALA A 130 7.49 4.87 -42.74
CA ALA A 130 7.07 3.47 -42.48
C ALA A 130 5.89 3.40 -41.52
N ALA A 131 5.91 4.20 -40.46
CA ALA A 131 4.83 4.30 -39.48
C ALA A 131 3.51 4.78 -40.07
N GLU A 132 3.55 5.83 -40.90
CA GLU A 132 2.38 6.36 -41.57
C GLU A 132 1.75 5.33 -42.52
N LEU A 133 2.59 4.61 -43.26
CA LEU A 133 2.14 3.59 -44.19
C LEU A 133 1.58 2.39 -43.42
N ALA A 134 2.24 1.92 -42.36
CA ALA A 134 1.80 0.82 -41.49
C ALA A 134 0.44 1.11 -40.82
N VAL A 135 0.22 2.35 -40.37
CA VAL A 135 -1.06 2.79 -39.81
C VAL A 135 -2.15 2.80 -40.87
N SER A 136 -1.85 3.33 -42.08
CA SER A 136 -2.82 3.37 -43.17
C SER A 136 -3.26 2.00 -43.65
N LEU A 137 -2.34 1.04 -43.65
CA LEU A 137 -2.58 -0.37 -44.03
C LEU A 137 -3.15 -1.21 -42.89
N ARG A 138 -3.30 -0.66 -41.69
CA ARG A 138 -3.70 -1.39 -40.45
C ARG A 138 -2.75 -2.55 -40.13
N ARG A 139 -1.48 -2.42 -40.43
CA ARG A 139 -0.40 -3.38 -40.11
C ARG A 139 0.70 -2.72 -39.27
N PRO A 140 0.40 -2.30 -38.02
CA PRO A 140 1.36 -1.57 -37.20
C PRO A 140 2.50 -2.43 -36.63
N GLU A 141 2.28 -3.72 -36.41
CA GLU A 141 3.22 -4.61 -35.72
C GLU A 141 4.62 -4.71 -36.36
N PRO A 142 4.79 -4.81 -37.71
CA PRO A 142 6.11 -5.00 -38.31
C PRO A 142 7.10 -3.85 -38.05
N VAL A 143 6.60 -2.63 -37.83
CA VAL A 143 7.45 -1.44 -37.63
C VAL A 143 7.66 -1.06 -36.18
N LEU A 144 6.89 -1.65 -35.26
CA LEU A 144 6.81 -1.23 -33.88
C LEU A 144 8.16 -1.34 -33.14
N ARG A 145 8.86 -2.45 -33.28
CA ARG A 145 10.16 -2.67 -32.63
C ARG A 145 11.23 -1.66 -33.07
N ALA A 146 11.31 -1.42 -34.37
CA ALA A 146 12.27 -0.43 -34.90
C ALA A 146 11.97 0.96 -34.40
N LEU A 147 10.68 1.35 -34.36
CA LEU A 147 10.25 2.64 -33.81
C LEU A 147 10.54 2.79 -32.32
N GLN A 148 10.35 1.78 -31.52
CA GLN A 148 10.68 1.81 -30.09
C GLN A 148 12.18 2.03 -29.85
N THR A 149 13.01 1.31 -30.60
CA THR A 149 14.47 1.45 -30.50
C THR A 149 14.94 2.82 -30.99
N ALA A 150 14.38 3.33 -32.10
CA ALA A 150 14.67 4.65 -32.63
C ALA A 150 14.22 5.78 -31.69
N ALA A 151 13.05 5.65 -31.09
CA ALA A 151 12.52 6.64 -30.16
C ALA A 151 13.33 6.72 -28.86
N ALA A 152 13.90 5.60 -28.39
CA ALA A 152 14.82 5.58 -27.25
C ALA A 152 16.14 6.29 -27.58
N ALA A 153 16.67 6.14 -28.82
CA ALA A 153 17.90 6.78 -29.27
C ALA A 153 17.72 8.29 -29.55
N ALA A 154 16.50 8.73 -29.92
CA ALA A 154 16.18 10.10 -30.23
C ALA A 154 15.03 10.66 -29.37
N PRO A 155 15.25 10.87 -28.07
CA PRO A 155 14.20 11.21 -27.11
C PRO A 155 13.53 12.57 -27.35
N PHE A 156 14.22 13.50 -28.04
CA PHE A 156 13.71 14.85 -28.37
C PHE A 156 13.24 14.99 -29.82
N HIS A 157 13.28 13.91 -30.60
CA HIS A 157 12.85 13.95 -32.00
C HIS A 157 11.32 13.78 -32.07
N GLU A 158 10.57 14.89 -31.90
CA GLU A 158 9.11 14.85 -31.77
C GLU A 158 8.38 14.12 -32.93
N PRO A 159 8.76 14.24 -34.22
CA PRO A 159 8.10 13.47 -35.28
C PRO A 159 8.22 11.96 -35.10
N MET A 160 9.36 11.47 -34.59
CA MET A 160 9.58 10.05 -34.29
C MET A 160 8.73 9.60 -33.11
N GLN A 161 8.71 10.39 -32.04
CA GLN A 161 7.87 10.11 -30.87
C GLN A 161 6.39 10.11 -31.24
N ALA A 162 5.95 11.03 -32.07
CA ALA A 162 4.59 11.08 -32.59
C ALA A 162 4.25 9.86 -33.47
N ALA A 163 5.21 9.40 -34.31
CA ALA A 163 5.06 8.19 -35.10
C ALA A 163 4.88 6.96 -34.21
N LEU A 164 5.68 6.82 -33.15
CA LEU A 164 5.54 5.73 -32.16
C LEU A 164 4.18 5.77 -31.45
N VAL A 165 3.73 6.95 -31.00
CA VAL A 165 2.41 7.13 -30.36
C VAL A 165 1.28 6.71 -31.31
N ARG A 166 1.34 7.10 -32.61
CA ARG A 166 0.33 6.70 -33.60
C ARG A 166 0.32 5.21 -33.89
N VAL A 167 1.50 4.59 -34.01
CA VAL A 167 1.62 3.15 -34.29
C VAL A 167 1.13 2.32 -33.09
N LEU A 168 1.50 2.69 -31.86
CA LEU A 168 0.98 2.08 -30.65
C LEU A 168 -0.55 2.19 -30.55
N GLY A 169 -1.09 3.39 -30.86
CA GLY A 169 -2.54 3.60 -30.92
C GLY A 169 -3.23 2.74 -31.99
N ALA A 170 -2.60 2.56 -33.17
CA ALA A 170 -3.10 1.72 -34.25
C ALA A 170 -3.02 0.22 -33.91
N ALA A 171 -2.02 -0.20 -33.13
CA ALA A 171 -1.86 -1.55 -32.60
C ALA A 171 -2.84 -1.88 -31.45
N GLY A 172 -3.68 -0.93 -31.04
CA GLY A 172 -4.58 -1.11 -29.88
C GLY A 172 -3.89 -0.95 -28.51
N ARG A 173 -2.60 -0.61 -28.49
CA ARG A 173 -1.80 -0.39 -27.26
C ARG A 173 -1.93 1.04 -26.74
N GLN A 174 -3.19 1.48 -26.52
CA GLN A 174 -3.52 2.87 -26.21
C GLN A 174 -2.87 3.37 -24.91
N ALA A 175 -2.79 2.52 -23.88
CA ALA A 175 -2.17 2.88 -22.60
C ALA A 175 -0.67 3.20 -22.78
N GLU A 176 0.04 2.40 -23.58
CA GLU A 176 1.45 2.63 -23.87
C GLU A 176 1.67 3.88 -24.73
N ALA A 177 0.82 4.09 -25.74
CA ALA A 177 0.85 5.31 -26.55
C ALA A 177 0.74 6.57 -25.66
N LEU A 178 -0.18 6.55 -24.71
CA LEU A 178 -0.39 7.64 -23.75
C LEU A 178 0.76 7.76 -22.73
N SER A 179 1.38 6.65 -22.36
CA SER A 179 2.58 6.65 -21.53
C SER A 179 3.77 7.30 -22.23
N VAL A 180 4.04 6.88 -23.48
CA VAL A 180 5.10 7.49 -24.30
C VAL A 180 4.88 9.00 -24.44
N TYR A 181 3.66 9.43 -24.75
CA TYR A 181 3.34 10.86 -24.85
C TYR A 181 3.64 11.61 -23.55
N ARG A 182 3.24 11.06 -22.39
CA ARG A 182 3.49 11.68 -21.07
C ARG A 182 4.97 11.83 -20.79
N THR A 183 5.74 10.75 -20.96
CA THR A 183 7.18 10.75 -20.74
C THR A 183 7.90 11.76 -21.62
N VAL A 184 7.52 11.86 -22.90
CA VAL A 184 8.12 12.85 -23.80
C VAL A 184 7.75 14.27 -23.40
N ARG A 185 6.49 14.53 -23.06
CA ARG A 185 6.03 15.84 -22.60
C ARG A 185 6.76 16.28 -21.31
N GLU A 186 6.88 15.40 -20.33
CA GLU A 186 7.60 15.66 -19.09
C GLU A 186 9.07 16.00 -19.37
N ARG A 187 9.73 15.20 -20.22
CA ARG A 187 11.12 15.45 -20.62
C ARG A 187 11.32 16.77 -21.37
N LEU A 188 10.40 17.13 -22.29
CA LEU A 188 10.44 18.42 -23.00
C LEU A 188 10.27 19.61 -22.04
N ALA A 189 9.39 19.47 -21.05
CA ALA A 189 9.18 20.48 -20.03
C ALA A 189 10.38 20.60 -19.08
N ASP A 190 10.90 19.47 -18.55
CA ASP A 190 11.94 19.44 -17.54
C ASP A 190 13.33 19.80 -18.10
N GLU A 191 13.69 19.29 -19.29
CA GLU A 191 15.04 19.46 -19.85
C GLU A 191 15.14 20.66 -20.81
N LEU A 192 14.06 21.03 -21.52
CA LEU A 192 14.06 22.10 -22.51
C LEU A 192 13.13 23.28 -22.16
N GLY A 193 12.25 23.11 -21.19
CA GLY A 193 11.29 24.15 -20.79
C GLY A 193 10.23 24.48 -21.86
N ILE A 194 9.90 23.53 -22.74
CA ILE A 194 8.95 23.73 -23.84
C ILE A 194 7.78 22.73 -23.78
N ASP A 195 6.63 23.12 -24.33
CA ASP A 195 5.49 22.22 -24.51
C ASP A 195 5.65 21.38 -25.78
N PRO A 196 4.98 20.21 -25.89
CA PRO A 196 4.99 19.38 -27.08
C PRO A 196 4.53 20.11 -28.33
N GLY A 197 5.26 19.92 -29.45
CA GLY A 197 4.91 20.50 -30.75
C GLY A 197 3.68 19.84 -31.41
N PRO A 198 3.15 20.47 -32.47
CA PRO A 198 1.92 20.03 -33.13
C PRO A 198 1.88 18.56 -33.58
N PRO A 199 2.98 17.94 -34.06
CA PRO A 199 2.96 16.53 -34.49
C PRO A 199 2.67 15.56 -33.33
N LEU A 200 3.25 15.84 -32.18
CA LEU A 200 3.08 15.00 -30.97
C LEU A 200 1.71 15.22 -30.34
N GLU A 201 1.21 16.46 -30.29
CA GLU A 201 -0.16 16.77 -29.85
C GLU A 201 -1.23 16.14 -30.74
N GLU A 202 -1.02 16.16 -32.06
CA GLU A 202 -1.95 15.53 -33.00
C GLU A 202 -1.96 14.02 -32.87
N ALA A 203 -0.80 13.39 -32.68
CA ALA A 203 -0.70 11.97 -32.39
C ALA A 203 -1.46 11.63 -31.12
N HIS A 204 -1.27 12.39 -30.04
CA HIS A 204 -2.01 12.22 -28.78
C HIS A 204 -3.52 12.36 -28.97
N ARG A 205 -3.96 13.40 -29.67
CA ARG A 205 -5.39 13.63 -29.97
C ARG A 205 -5.98 12.50 -30.83
N SER A 206 -5.23 11.97 -31.80
CA SER A 206 -5.66 10.84 -32.63
C SER A 206 -5.87 9.55 -31.84
N VAL A 207 -5.07 9.33 -30.81
CA VAL A 207 -5.20 8.18 -29.89
C VAL A 207 -6.40 8.35 -28.96
N LEU A 208 -6.69 9.57 -28.49
CA LEU A 208 -7.84 9.89 -27.65
C LEU A 208 -9.17 9.95 -28.42
N GLY A 209 -9.14 10.42 -29.67
CA GLY A 209 -10.34 10.69 -30.49
C GLY A 209 -10.87 9.49 -31.29
N ARG A 210 -10.29 8.31 -31.14
CA ARG A 210 -10.85 7.12 -31.80
C ARG A 210 -12.08 6.66 -31.05
N PRO A 211 -13.29 6.68 -31.66
CA PRO A 211 -14.43 5.96 -31.14
C PRO A 211 -14.07 4.47 -31.12
N THR A 212 -14.20 3.86 -29.96
CA THR A 212 -14.13 2.43 -29.78
C THR A 212 -15.10 1.76 -30.73
N SER A 213 -14.60 1.03 -31.70
CA SER A 213 -15.22 0.03 -32.56
C SER A 213 -16.16 0.51 -33.68
N PRO A 214 -15.95 0.02 -34.93
CA PRO A 214 -16.99 -0.02 -35.93
C PRO A 214 -18.13 -0.94 -35.49
N PRO A 215 -19.35 -0.83 -36.08
CA PRO A 215 -20.46 -1.70 -35.75
C PRO A 215 -20.07 -3.15 -35.98
N VAL A 216 -20.16 -3.90 -34.88
CA VAL A 216 -19.89 -5.33 -34.84
C VAL A 216 -20.97 -6.02 -35.67
N GLU A 217 -20.57 -6.70 -36.76
CA GLU A 217 -21.34 -7.87 -37.22
C GLU A 217 -21.55 -8.83 -36.05
N PRO A 218 -22.70 -9.51 -35.96
CA PRO A 218 -22.99 -10.37 -34.81
C PRO A 218 -21.84 -11.37 -34.65
N PRO A 219 -21.30 -11.50 -33.43
CA PRO A 219 -20.07 -12.24 -33.24
C PRO A 219 -20.28 -13.69 -33.63
N ALA A 220 -19.36 -14.19 -34.46
CA ALA A 220 -19.09 -15.63 -34.44
C ALA A 220 -18.92 -16.03 -32.97
N VAL A 221 -19.62 -17.06 -32.55
CA VAL A 221 -19.59 -17.59 -31.20
C VAL A 221 -18.14 -17.71 -30.74
N VAL A 222 -17.68 -16.77 -29.91
CA VAL A 222 -16.38 -16.88 -29.24
C VAL A 222 -16.53 -18.05 -28.29
N VAL A 223 -15.96 -19.19 -28.68
CA VAL A 223 -15.96 -20.39 -27.85
C VAL A 223 -15.18 -20.00 -26.60
N SER A 224 -15.88 -19.84 -25.47
CA SER A 224 -15.29 -19.54 -24.19
C SER A 224 -14.11 -20.48 -23.92
N ALA A 225 -12.93 -19.95 -23.55
CA ALA A 225 -11.77 -20.75 -23.20
C ALA A 225 -12.02 -21.67 -22.00
N LEU A 226 -13.09 -21.45 -21.26
CA LEU A 226 -13.49 -22.20 -20.07
C LEU A 226 -14.23 -23.49 -20.43
N VAL A 227 -13.82 -24.58 -19.80
CA VAL A 227 -14.48 -25.89 -19.90
C VAL A 227 -15.26 -26.17 -18.62
N GLY A 228 -16.51 -26.54 -18.74
CA GLY A 228 -17.35 -27.03 -17.63
C GLY A 228 -17.78 -26.01 -16.60
N ARG A 229 -17.63 -24.69 -16.85
CA ARG A 229 -17.84 -23.59 -15.87
C ARG A 229 -19.01 -22.64 -16.20
N ALA A 230 -19.95 -23.09 -17.03
CA ALA A 230 -21.03 -22.23 -17.51
C ALA A 230 -21.93 -21.68 -16.38
N ARG A 231 -22.19 -22.47 -15.32
CA ARG A 231 -23.01 -22.08 -14.19
C ARG A 231 -22.34 -21.03 -13.34
N GLU A 232 -21.09 -21.25 -12.98
CA GLU A 232 -20.30 -20.36 -12.15
C GLU A 232 -20.07 -19.03 -12.88
N LEU A 233 -19.79 -19.06 -14.19
CA LEU A 233 -19.65 -17.88 -15.03
C LEU A 233 -20.96 -17.08 -15.09
N ALA A 234 -22.11 -17.74 -15.18
CA ALA A 234 -23.41 -17.06 -15.16
C ALA A 234 -23.66 -16.32 -13.84
N VAL A 235 -23.22 -16.88 -12.70
CA VAL A 235 -23.32 -16.21 -11.39
C VAL A 235 -22.42 -14.97 -11.34
N LEU A 236 -21.17 -15.05 -11.84
CA LEU A 236 -20.29 -13.88 -11.89
C LEU A 236 -20.79 -12.80 -12.86
N ARG A 237 -21.34 -13.19 -13.99
CA ARG A 237 -22.02 -12.26 -14.92
C ARG A 237 -23.20 -11.55 -14.25
N ALA A 238 -23.94 -12.25 -13.41
CA ALA A 238 -25.01 -11.65 -12.62
C ALA A 238 -24.46 -10.64 -11.59
N VAL A 239 -23.36 -10.94 -10.90
CA VAL A 239 -22.69 -10.01 -9.98
C VAL A 239 -22.26 -8.72 -10.72
N ALA A 240 -21.63 -8.83 -11.88
CA ALA A 240 -21.26 -7.68 -12.70
C ALA A 240 -22.49 -6.95 -13.26
N GLY A 241 -23.57 -7.69 -13.56
CA GLY A 241 -24.86 -7.16 -14.03
C GLY A 241 -25.56 -6.29 -12.99
N GLU A 242 -25.41 -6.59 -11.68
CA GLU A 242 -25.94 -5.76 -10.60
C GLU A 242 -25.31 -4.35 -10.63
N ALA A 243 -23.97 -4.26 -10.78
CA ALA A 243 -23.29 -2.98 -10.92
C ALA A 243 -23.81 -2.19 -12.14
N ARG A 244 -24.00 -2.84 -13.28
CA ARG A 244 -24.54 -2.19 -14.48
C ARG A 244 -25.98 -1.71 -14.28
N ALA A 245 -26.75 -2.38 -13.43
CA ALA A 245 -28.10 -1.97 -13.06
C ALA A 245 -28.15 -0.87 -11.98
N GLY A 246 -26.99 -0.26 -11.63
CA GLY A 246 -26.89 0.77 -10.60
C GLY A 246 -26.98 0.23 -9.16
N ARG A 247 -26.92 -1.09 -8.98
CA ARG A 247 -26.95 -1.74 -7.66
C ARG A 247 -25.55 -2.15 -7.22
N THR A 248 -25.45 -2.68 -6.01
CA THR A 248 -24.20 -3.18 -5.42
C THR A 248 -24.20 -4.70 -5.35
N ALA A 249 -23.04 -5.33 -5.55
CA ALA A 249 -22.89 -6.77 -5.36
C ALA A 249 -21.48 -7.13 -4.85
N VAL A 250 -21.41 -8.21 -4.07
CA VAL A 250 -20.16 -8.78 -3.59
C VAL A 250 -20.10 -10.25 -4.01
N GLY A 251 -19.03 -10.62 -4.73
CA GLY A 251 -18.75 -12.00 -5.14
C GLY A 251 -17.53 -12.54 -4.39
N ILE A 252 -17.61 -13.78 -3.90
CA ILE A 252 -16.45 -14.51 -3.35
C ILE A 252 -16.28 -15.79 -4.14
N VAL A 253 -15.11 -15.97 -4.75
CA VAL A 253 -14.75 -17.18 -5.53
C VAL A 253 -13.67 -17.95 -4.77
N GLU A 254 -14.00 -19.18 -4.37
CA GLU A 254 -13.10 -20.04 -3.62
C GLU A 254 -12.93 -21.41 -4.30
N GLY A 255 -11.80 -22.05 -4.05
CA GLY A 255 -11.49 -23.38 -4.58
C GLY A 255 -10.01 -23.72 -4.44
N GLU A 256 -9.65 -24.97 -4.75
CA GLU A 256 -8.27 -25.43 -4.68
C GLU A 256 -7.33 -24.66 -5.61
N PRO A 257 -6.02 -24.62 -5.33
CA PRO A 257 -5.02 -24.10 -6.27
C PRO A 257 -5.11 -24.80 -7.62
N GLY A 258 -5.01 -24.06 -8.72
CA GLY A 258 -5.05 -24.62 -10.07
C GLY A 258 -6.44 -24.97 -10.61
N VAL A 259 -7.53 -24.81 -9.83
CA VAL A 259 -8.91 -25.16 -10.24
C VAL A 259 -9.53 -24.20 -11.26
N GLY A 260 -8.85 -23.08 -11.58
CA GLY A 260 -9.27 -22.11 -12.59
C GLY A 260 -10.05 -20.91 -12.09
N LYS A 261 -9.92 -20.52 -10.81
CA LYS A 261 -10.60 -19.35 -10.20
C LYS A 261 -10.33 -18.05 -10.96
N THR A 262 -9.06 -17.70 -11.09
CA THR A 262 -8.62 -16.47 -11.76
C THR A 262 -9.07 -16.42 -13.21
N MET A 263 -9.00 -17.54 -13.94
CA MET A 263 -9.47 -17.64 -15.34
C MET A 263 -10.98 -17.41 -15.45
N LEU A 264 -11.76 -17.95 -14.52
CA LEU A 264 -13.21 -17.76 -14.49
C LEU A 264 -13.58 -16.28 -14.26
N VAL A 265 -12.88 -15.62 -13.33
CA VAL A 265 -13.14 -14.21 -13.02
C VAL A 265 -12.63 -13.31 -14.15
N LYS A 266 -11.48 -13.64 -14.79
CA LYS A 266 -10.99 -12.91 -15.98
C LYS A 266 -12.00 -12.93 -17.12
N GLU A 267 -12.63 -14.06 -17.39
CA GLU A 267 -13.68 -14.16 -18.42
C GLU A 267 -14.92 -13.32 -18.08
N ALA A 268 -15.38 -13.37 -16.81
CA ALA A 268 -16.49 -12.54 -16.36
C ALA A 268 -16.14 -11.03 -16.41
N ALA A 269 -14.93 -10.66 -16.06
CA ALA A 269 -14.42 -9.28 -16.11
C ALA A 269 -14.30 -8.77 -17.56
N ALA A 270 -13.82 -9.61 -18.48
CA ALA A 270 -13.78 -9.31 -19.91
C ALA A 270 -15.19 -9.08 -20.48
N ASP A 271 -16.17 -9.91 -20.07
CA ASP A 271 -17.56 -9.71 -20.44
C ASP A 271 -18.12 -8.38 -19.91
N ALA A 272 -17.84 -8.05 -18.65
CA ALA A 272 -18.25 -6.79 -18.04
C ALA A 272 -17.63 -5.58 -18.76
N GLY A 273 -16.34 -5.67 -19.11
CA GLY A 273 -15.62 -4.65 -19.90
C GLY A 273 -16.23 -4.44 -21.28
N ARG A 274 -16.57 -5.53 -22.00
CA ARG A 274 -17.27 -5.45 -23.31
C ARG A 274 -18.63 -4.75 -23.18
N LEU A 275 -19.23 -4.83 -22.01
CA LEU A 275 -20.51 -4.17 -21.70
C LEU A 275 -20.37 -2.76 -21.11
N GLY A 276 -19.14 -2.18 -21.15
CA GLY A 276 -18.83 -0.81 -20.78
C GLY A 276 -18.48 -0.59 -19.31
N ALA A 277 -18.29 -1.63 -18.49
CA ALA A 277 -17.84 -1.48 -17.12
C ALA A 277 -16.32 -1.22 -17.06
N LEU A 278 -15.90 -0.41 -16.08
CA LEU A 278 -14.49 -0.32 -15.67
C LEU A 278 -14.15 -1.57 -14.87
N THR A 279 -13.22 -2.37 -15.37
CA THR A 279 -12.72 -3.54 -14.63
C THR A 279 -11.32 -3.26 -14.12
N VAL A 280 -11.11 -3.36 -12.81
CA VAL A 280 -9.82 -3.12 -12.15
C VAL A 280 -9.43 -4.31 -11.30
N TRP A 281 -8.11 -4.58 -11.25
CA TRP A 281 -7.54 -5.73 -10.57
C TRP A 281 -6.51 -5.30 -9.55
N GLY A 282 -6.53 -5.98 -8.39
CA GLY A 282 -5.45 -5.98 -7.43
C GLY A 282 -5.08 -7.42 -7.08
N ALA A 283 -3.80 -7.77 -7.18
CA ALA A 283 -3.30 -9.09 -6.84
C ALA A 283 -2.57 -9.07 -5.51
N CYS A 284 -2.96 -9.96 -4.60
CA CYS A 284 -2.23 -10.19 -3.36
C CYS A 284 -1.09 -11.19 -3.65
N LEU A 285 0.13 -10.83 -3.30
CA LEU A 285 1.31 -11.65 -3.54
C LEU A 285 1.64 -12.48 -2.30
N PRO A 286 2.08 -13.73 -2.45
CA PRO A 286 2.52 -14.55 -1.33
C PRO A 286 3.88 -14.06 -0.80
N GLY A 287 4.00 -13.95 0.53
CA GLY A 287 5.24 -13.63 1.24
C GLY A 287 5.20 -12.30 1.98
N ASP A 288 6.03 -12.21 3.03
CA ASP A 288 6.10 -11.03 3.91
C ASP A 288 6.79 -9.81 3.26
N GLY A 289 7.29 -9.95 2.03
CA GLY A 289 7.94 -8.88 1.24
C GLY A 289 7.00 -8.09 0.34
N THR A 290 5.70 -8.42 0.33
CA THR A 290 4.73 -7.66 -0.45
C THR A 290 4.50 -6.29 0.19
N PRO A 291 4.55 -5.18 -0.58
CA PRO A 291 4.25 -3.86 -0.04
C PRO A 291 2.85 -3.81 0.58
N SER A 292 2.74 -3.09 1.69
CA SER A 292 1.46 -2.92 2.39
C SER A 292 0.44 -2.23 1.51
N LEU A 293 -0.81 -2.71 1.51
CA LEU A 293 -1.91 -2.24 0.67
C LEU A 293 -1.67 -2.41 -0.85
N TRP A 294 -0.70 -3.24 -1.24
CA TRP A 294 -0.31 -3.46 -2.64
C TRP A 294 -1.47 -3.75 -3.61
N PRO A 295 -2.42 -4.67 -3.31
CA PRO A 295 -3.55 -4.93 -4.21
C PRO A 295 -4.44 -3.69 -4.40
N TRP A 296 -4.48 -2.80 -3.41
CA TRP A 296 -5.24 -1.56 -3.48
C TRP A 296 -4.52 -0.47 -4.24
N GLU A 297 -3.18 -0.37 -4.14
CA GLU A 297 -2.39 0.54 -4.98
C GLU A 297 -2.64 0.26 -6.46
N GLN A 298 -2.59 -1.02 -6.86
CA GLN A 298 -2.88 -1.44 -8.23
C GLN A 298 -4.30 -1.08 -8.68
N ALA A 299 -5.29 -1.49 -7.89
CA ALA A 299 -6.69 -1.30 -8.25
C ALA A 299 -7.09 0.18 -8.25
N LEU A 300 -6.68 0.94 -7.22
CA LEU A 300 -7.02 2.36 -7.08
C LEU A 300 -6.25 3.25 -8.06
N GLY A 301 -4.99 2.90 -8.38
CA GLY A 301 -4.25 3.56 -9.46
C GLY A 301 -5.05 3.53 -10.77
N ALA A 302 -5.53 2.34 -11.16
CA ALA A 302 -6.36 2.17 -12.35
C ALA A 302 -7.72 2.92 -12.26
N VAL A 303 -8.33 2.97 -11.06
CA VAL A 303 -9.54 3.77 -10.84
C VAL A 303 -9.27 5.26 -11.04
N VAL A 304 -8.24 5.81 -10.39
CA VAL A 304 -7.86 7.23 -10.48
C VAL A 304 -7.49 7.60 -11.91
N ASP A 305 -6.73 6.77 -12.60
CA ASP A 305 -6.33 6.99 -14.00
C ASP A 305 -7.52 7.00 -14.97
N SER A 306 -8.61 6.34 -14.62
CA SER A 306 -9.85 6.36 -15.41
C SER A 306 -10.64 7.67 -15.30
N LEU A 307 -10.32 8.54 -14.31
CA LEU A 307 -11.03 9.78 -14.04
C LEU A 307 -10.58 10.92 -14.98
N PRO A 308 -11.42 11.95 -15.20
CA PRO A 308 -11.02 13.18 -15.91
C PRO A 308 -9.81 13.85 -15.24
N PRO A 309 -8.97 14.57 -16.03
CA PRO A 309 -7.71 15.14 -15.54
C PRO A 309 -7.83 15.96 -14.24
N ALA A 310 -8.78 16.89 -14.17
CA ALA A 310 -9.00 17.73 -12.99
C ALA A 310 -9.40 16.93 -11.72
N SER A 311 -10.19 15.86 -11.90
CA SER A 311 -10.56 14.97 -10.79
C SER A 311 -9.38 14.10 -10.37
N ARG A 312 -8.58 13.62 -11.33
CA ARG A 312 -7.38 12.82 -11.09
C ARG A 312 -6.37 13.59 -10.25
N GLU A 313 -6.06 14.84 -10.65
CA GLU A 313 -5.14 15.71 -9.93
C GLU A 313 -5.60 15.96 -8.48
N LYS A 314 -6.90 16.25 -8.29
CA LYS A 314 -7.49 16.44 -6.95
C LYS A 314 -7.29 15.21 -6.05
N TRP A 315 -7.50 13.99 -6.59
CA TRP A 315 -7.36 12.76 -5.81
C TRP A 315 -5.90 12.42 -5.52
N ARG A 316 -4.97 12.72 -6.45
CA ARG A 316 -3.53 12.52 -6.24
C ARG A 316 -2.91 13.54 -5.28
N ALA A 317 -3.45 14.75 -5.19
CA ALA A 317 -2.95 15.78 -4.26
C ALA A 317 -3.35 15.54 -2.79
N GLY A 318 -4.33 14.68 -2.51
CA GLY A 318 -4.84 14.40 -1.15
C GLY A 318 -4.21 13.17 -0.48
N ASP A 319 -4.78 12.76 0.66
CA ASP A 319 -4.33 11.57 1.42
C ASP A 319 -4.35 10.26 0.61
N LEU A 320 -5.19 10.18 -0.44
CA LEU A 320 -5.17 9.04 -1.36
C LEU A 320 -3.88 9.01 -2.21
N GLY A 321 -3.30 10.17 -2.51
CA GLY A 321 -2.01 10.27 -3.19
C GLY A 321 -0.87 9.66 -2.40
N ARG A 322 -0.90 9.75 -1.07
CA ARG A 322 0.09 9.09 -0.19
C ARG A 322 0.05 7.56 -0.29
N LEU A 323 -1.10 6.99 -0.60
CA LEU A 323 -1.21 5.55 -0.86
C LEU A 323 -0.62 5.19 -2.22
N LEU A 324 -0.87 5.99 -3.25
CA LEU A 324 -0.48 5.70 -4.63
C LEU A 324 0.98 6.09 -4.93
N GLU A 325 1.45 7.21 -4.34
CA GLU A 325 2.78 7.78 -4.55
C GLU A 325 3.29 8.36 -3.23
N PRO A 326 3.73 7.51 -2.26
CA PRO A 326 4.29 7.98 -0.99
C PRO A 326 5.55 8.81 -1.24
N ARG A 327 5.68 9.99 -0.60
CA ARG A 327 6.85 10.87 -0.69
C ARG A 327 7.60 10.92 0.62
N ASP A 328 8.93 10.97 0.57
CA ASP A 328 9.78 11.09 1.77
C ASP A 328 9.52 12.37 2.59
N ASP A 329 9.10 13.46 1.93
CA ASP A 329 8.71 14.71 2.60
C ASP A 329 7.40 14.59 3.42
N ASP A 330 6.62 13.53 3.22
CA ASP A 330 5.49 13.16 4.08
C ASP A 330 5.94 12.67 5.47
N ALA A 331 7.23 12.82 5.81
CA ALA A 331 7.84 12.49 7.10
C ALA A 331 7.26 13.24 8.30
N GLY A 332 6.48 14.28 8.07
CA GLY A 332 5.49 14.72 9.06
C GLY A 332 4.41 13.66 9.27
N ILE A 333 4.79 12.46 9.70
CA ILE A 333 3.83 11.42 10.21
C ILE A 333 2.91 12.00 11.30
N ALA A 334 3.00 13.19 11.36
CA ALA A 334 2.77 13.88 12.50
C ALA A 334 1.49 14.58 12.70
N ALA A 335 1.30 15.56 12.13
CA ALA A 335 0.52 16.61 12.73
C ALA A 335 -0.99 16.37 12.68
N ASP A 336 -1.53 15.61 11.72
CA ASP A 336 -2.97 15.70 11.44
C ASP A 336 -3.81 14.43 11.74
N SER A 337 -3.25 13.34 12.25
CA SER A 337 -4.01 12.08 12.30
C SER A 337 -3.87 11.29 13.60
N ALA A 338 -4.24 11.85 14.72
CA ALA A 338 -4.46 11.06 15.93
C ALA A 338 -5.61 10.07 15.72
N GLY A 339 -5.26 8.85 15.41
CA GLY A 339 -6.15 7.69 15.49
C GLY A 339 -7.06 7.37 14.30
N ASN A 340 -7.21 8.25 13.30
CA ASN A 340 -8.22 8.09 12.24
C ASN A 340 -7.71 8.09 10.79
N GLY A 341 -6.41 8.23 10.55
CA GLY A 341 -5.87 8.27 9.19
C GLY A 341 -6.28 7.08 8.34
N GLN A 342 -6.27 5.87 8.92
CA GLN A 342 -6.70 4.66 8.22
C GLN A 342 -8.19 4.70 7.84
N PHE A 343 -9.04 5.16 8.73
CA PHE A 343 -10.48 5.25 8.44
C PHE A 343 -10.77 6.33 7.39
N ARG A 344 -10.12 7.50 7.48
CA ARG A 344 -10.23 8.56 6.44
C ARG A 344 -9.78 8.04 5.09
N LEU A 345 -8.65 7.32 5.04
CA LEU A 345 -8.20 6.67 3.81
C LEU A 345 -9.28 5.73 3.25
N PHE A 346 -9.91 4.92 4.10
CA PHE A 346 -10.97 4.00 3.67
C PHE A 346 -12.20 4.74 3.13
N GLU A 347 -12.61 5.84 3.74
CA GLU A 347 -13.70 6.69 3.23
C GLU A 347 -13.31 7.40 1.92
N LEU A 348 -12.06 7.82 1.76
CA LEU A 348 -11.57 8.37 0.50
C LEU A 348 -11.59 7.33 -0.62
N VAL A 349 -11.27 6.07 -0.31
CA VAL A 349 -11.41 4.96 -1.27
C VAL A 349 -12.86 4.76 -1.69
N VAL A 350 -13.81 4.77 -0.76
CA VAL A 350 -15.24 4.74 -1.09
C VAL A 350 -15.62 5.93 -1.98
N GLY A 351 -15.12 7.13 -1.64
CA GLY A 351 -15.37 8.37 -2.40
C GLY A 351 -14.83 8.32 -3.82
N VAL A 352 -13.58 7.87 -4.04
CA VAL A 352 -12.99 7.80 -5.39
C VAL A 352 -13.66 6.73 -6.25
N VAL A 353 -14.02 5.57 -5.67
CA VAL A 353 -14.81 4.54 -6.36
C VAL A 353 -16.20 5.10 -6.74
N GLY A 354 -16.84 5.84 -5.84
CA GLY A 354 -18.11 6.53 -6.12
C GLY A 354 -18.00 7.53 -7.26
N HIS A 355 -16.88 8.25 -7.34
CA HIS A 355 -16.63 9.19 -8.44
C HIS A 355 -16.45 8.48 -9.80
N ALA A 356 -15.79 7.33 -9.82
CA ALA A 356 -15.65 6.50 -11.02
C ALA A 356 -17.01 5.88 -11.43
N VAL A 357 -17.80 5.41 -10.48
CA VAL A 357 -19.14 4.85 -10.72
C VAL A 357 -20.08 5.88 -11.35
N ALA A 358 -19.96 7.17 -10.98
CA ALA A 358 -20.78 8.23 -11.60
C ALA A 358 -20.54 8.38 -13.11
N GLN A 359 -19.45 7.83 -13.66
CA GLN A 359 -19.14 7.84 -15.08
C GLN A 359 -19.51 6.53 -15.77
N ARG A 360 -19.23 5.40 -15.16
CA ARG A 360 -19.52 4.06 -15.68
C ARG A 360 -19.51 3.01 -14.56
N PRO A 361 -20.22 1.88 -14.72
CA PRO A 361 -20.19 0.80 -13.74
C PRO A 361 -18.76 0.33 -13.45
N VAL A 362 -18.47 -0.03 -12.18
CA VAL A 362 -17.14 -0.47 -11.74
C VAL A 362 -17.21 -1.92 -11.27
N LEU A 363 -16.31 -2.75 -11.78
CA LEU A 363 -16.04 -4.11 -11.30
C LEU A 363 -14.62 -4.17 -10.72
N LEU A 364 -14.52 -4.35 -9.43
CA LEU A 364 -13.27 -4.39 -8.67
C LEU A 364 -12.95 -5.85 -8.33
N VAL A 365 -11.76 -6.34 -8.68
CA VAL A 365 -11.34 -7.71 -8.41
C VAL A 365 -10.10 -7.71 -7.54
N LEU A 366 -10.13 -8.46 -6.45
CA LEU A 366 -8.97 -8.74 -5.61
C LEU A 366 -8.65 -10.22 -5.64
N ASP A 367 -7.49 -10.55 -6.19
CA ASP A 367 -7.05 -11.95 -6.36
C ASP A 367 -6.17 -12.41 -5.20
N ASP A 368 -6.30 -13.68 -4.85
CA ASP A 368 -5.52 -14.36 -3.80
C ASP A 368 -5.61 -13.68 -2.41
N LEU A 369 -6.81 -13.30 -1.97
CA LEU A 369 -7.08 -12.63 -0.68
C LEU A 369 -6.47 -13.33 0.55
N GLN A 370 -6.14 -14.62 0.49
CA GLN A 370 -5.46 -15.32 1.57
C GLN A 370 -4.04 -14.79 1.84
N TRP A 371 -3.46 -14.04 0.90
CA TRP A 371 -2.14 -13.40 1.02
C TRP A 371 -2.23 -11.90 1.33
N ALA A 372 -3.46 -11.37 1.42
CA ALA A 372 -3.66 -9.96 1.73
C ALA A 372 -3.19 -9.61 3.15
N ASP A 373 -2.53 -8.48 3.29
CA ASP A 373 -2.18 -7.92 4.60
C ASP A 373 -3.44 -7.46 5.37
N THR A 374 -3.31 -7.31 6.68
CA THR A 374 -4.43 -6.93 7.57
C THR A 374 -5.11 -5.63 7.15
N ALA A 375 -4.34 -4.61 6.71
CA ALA A 375 -4.90 -3.34 6.27
C ALA A 375 -5.71 -3.51 4.98
N SER A 376 -5.21 -4.32 4.04
CA SER A 376 -5.91 -4.69 2.80
C SER A 376 -7.23 -5.42 3.07
N LEU A 377 -7.24 -6.37 4.00
CA LEU A 377 -8.45 -7.10 4.38
C LEU A 377 -9.48 -6.18 5.04
N ARG A 378 -9.06 -5.29 5.93
CA ARG A 378 -9.94 -4.31 6.58
C ARG A 378 -10.54 -3.34 5.57
N LEU A 379 -9.73 -2.86 4.62
CA LEU A 379 -10.23 -1.99 3.53
C LEU A 379 -11.25 -2.72 2.65
N PHE A 380 -10.99 -4.00 2.32
CA PHE A 380 -11.96 -4.82 1.60
C PHE A 380 -13.30 -4.92 2.35
N GLY A 381 -13.25 -5.23 3.64
CA GLY A 381 -14.45 -5.33 4.48
C GLY A 381 -15.19 -3.99 4.61
N HIS A 382 -14.46 -2.89 4.73
CA HIS A 382 -15.02 -1.54 4.81
C HIS A 382 -15.71 -1.14 3.50
N LEU A 383 -15.01 -1.30 2.36
CA LEU A 383 -15.56 -0.99 1.04
C LEU A 383 -16.77 -1.87 0.72
N ALA A 384 -16.69 -3.20 0.97
CA ALA A 384 -17.79 -4.11 0.73
C ALA A 384 -19.07 -3.69 1.48
N GLY A 385 -18.94 -3.22 2.73
CA GLY A 385 -20.06 -2.71 3.53
C GLY A 385 -20.62 -1.35 3.09
N ARG A 386 -19.91 -0.61 2.20
CA ARG A 386 -20.24 0.75 1.79
C ARG A 386 -20.10 0.98 0.28
N LEU A 387 -20.24 -0.08 -0.51
CA LEU A 387 -20.16 0.01 -1.97
C LEU A 387 -21.09 1.10 -2.53
N PRO A 388 -20.57 2.00 -3.37
CA PRO A 388 -21.42 2.91 -4.14
C PRO A 388 -22.33 2.14 -5.10
N GLY A 389 -23.57 2.61 -5.30
CA GLY A 389 -24.49 2.03 -6.27
C GLY A 389 -23.89 2.06 -7.68
N GLY A 390 -23.80 0.92 -8.34
CA GLY A 390 -23.09 0.76 -9.62
C GLY A 390 -21.67 0.17 -9.48
N CYS A 391 -21.29 -0.28 -8.27
CA CYS A 391 -20.04 -0.98 -8.02
C CYS A 391 -20.28 -2.44 -7.62
N ALA A 392 -19.49 -3.36 -8.18
CA ALA A 392 -19.39 -4.73 -7.70
C ALA A 392 -17.94 -5.06 -7.33
N VAL A 393 -17.76 -5.88 -6.28
CA VAL A 393 -16.45 -6.35 -5.82
C VAL A 393 -16.40 -7.87 -5.87
N ILE A 394 -15.33 -8.43 -6.40
CA ILE A 394 -15.06 -9.87 -6.41
C ILE A 394 -13.77 -10.15 -5.66
N GLY A 395 -13.84 -10.99 -4.63
CA GLY A 395 -12.68 -11.54 -3.93
C GLY A 395 -12.42 -12.98 -4.35
N ILE A 396 -11.17 -13.32 -4.63
CA ILE A 396 -10.75 -14.69 -4.99
C ILE A 396 -9.84 -15.22 -3.87
N LEU A 397 -10.08 -16.45 -3.42
CA LEU A 397 -9.26 -17.09 -2.40
C LEU A 397 -9.14 -18.60 -2.56
N ARG A 398 -8.15 -19.19 -1.90
CA ARG A 398 -7.97 -20.66 -1.86
C ARG A 398 -8.97 -21.29 -0.88
N ASP A 399 -9.46 -22.50 -1.22
CA ASP A 399 -10.39 -23.27 -0.37
C ASP A 399 -9.65 -23.89 0.83
N ARG A 400 -9.20 -23.02 1.73
CA ARG A 400 -8.78 -23.41 3.09
C ARG A 400 -9.64 -22.64 4.05
N ALA A 401 -10.28 -23.32 4.99
CA ALA A 401 -11.02 -22.65 6.04
C ALA A 401 -10.09 -21.62 6.72
N PRO A 402 -10.44 -20.32 6.73
CA PRO A 402 -9.63 -19.34 7.43
C PRO A 402 -9.58 -19.70 8.92
N VAL A 403 -8.44 -19.44 9.55
CA VAL A 403 -8.27 -19.67 10.99
C VAL A 403 -9.36 -18.90 11.74
N PRO A 404 -10.13 -19.56 12.62
CA PRO A 404 -11.14 -18.86 13.41
C PRO A 404 -10.54 -17.68 14.18
N GLY A 405 -11.19 -16.51 14.10
CA GLY A 405 -10.70 -15.29 14.71
C GLY A 405 -9.69 -14.50 13.88
N SER A 406 -9.28 -14.98 12.69
CA SER A 406 -8.43 -14.21 11.78
C SER A 406 -9.22 -13.07 11.11
N ASP A 407 -8.50 -12.01 10.67
CA ASP A 407 -9.08 -10.88 9.92
C ASP A 407 -9.82 -11.36 8.66
N LEU A 408 -9.27 -12.32 7.93
CA LEU A 408 -9.91 -12.92 6.76
C LEU A 408 -11.25 -13.58 7.11
N ALA A 409 -11.31 -14.35 8.22
CA ALA A 409 -12.55 -14.95 8.68
C ALA A 409 -13.61 -13.88 9.02
N GLY A 410 -13.19 -12.81 9.70
CA GLY A 410 -14.04 -11.67 10.04
C GLY A 410 -14.62 -10.99 8.80
N VAL A 411 -13.79 -10.72 7.81
CA VAL A 411 -14.17 -10.08 6.54
C VAL A 411 -15.14 -10.95 5.73
N LEU A 412 -14.86 -12.25 5.59
CA LEU A 412 -15.75 -13.19 4.90
C LEU A 412 -17.11 -13.31 5.59
N ALA A 413 -17.14 -13.35 6.92
CA ALA A 413 -18.36 -13.37 7.70
C ALA A 413 -19.16 -12.05 7.54
N ALA A 414 -18.49 -10.92 7.47
CA ALA A 414 -19.12 -9.62 7.22
C ALA A 414 -19.69 -9.55 5.80
N ALA A 415 -18.92 -9.92 4.79
CA ALA A 415 -19.35 -9.97 3.39
C ALA A 415 -20.56 -10.88 3.20
N GLY A 416 -20.60 -12.05 3.87
CA GLY A 416 -21.69 -13.01 3.82
C GLY A 416 -23.05 -12.48 4.32
N ARG A 417 -23.05 -11.39 5.09
CA ARG A 417 -24.27 -10.74 5.59
C ARG A 417 -24.81 -9.64 4.68
N LEU A 418 -24.06 -9.28 3.62
CA LEU A 418 -24.46 -8.19 2.73
C LEU A 418 -25.55 -8.61 1.73
N PRO A 419 -26.52 -7.74 1.40
CA PRO A 419 -27.43 -7.95 0.31
C PRO A 419 -26.67 -8.11 -1.01
N GLY A 420 -27.08 -9.06 -1.85
CA GLY A 420 -26.39 -9.28 -3.15
C GLY A 420 -25.10 -10.09 -3.07
N HIS A 421 -24.71 -10.59 -1.89
CA HIS A 421 -23.56 -11.48 -1.74
C HIS A 421 -23.75 -12.79 -2.51
N ARG A 422 -22.71 -13.21 -3.23
CA ARG A 422 -22.64 -14.49 -3.94
C ARG A 422 -21.33 -15.19 -3.61
N ARG A 423 -21.42 -16.42 -3.12
CA ARG A 423 -20.28 -17.28 -2.85
C ARG A 423 -20.25 -18.42 -3.86
N ILE A 424 -19.14 -18.57 -4.56
CA ILE A 424 -18.92 -19.55 -5.62
C ILE A 424 -17.76 -20.44 -5.20
N ARG A 425 -18.06 -21.71 -5.02
CA ARG A 425 -17.04 -22.72 -4.73
C ARG A 425 -16.76 -23.53 -5.97
N LEU A 426 -15.54 -23.42 -6.50
CA LEU A 426 -15.10 -24.20 -7.65
C LEU A 426 -14.57 -25.58 -7.21
N GLY A 427 -15.25 -26.61 -7.69
CA GLY A 427 -14.80 -27.99 -7.56
C GLY A 427 -13.94 -28.45 -8.76
N PRO A 428 -13.44 -29.70 -8.74
CA PRO A 428 -12.73 -30.29 -9.86
C PRO A 428 -13.64 -30.45 -11.10
N LEU A 429 -13.01 -30.60 -12.27
CA LEU A 429 -13.70 -30.94 -13.52
C LEU A 429 -14.12 -32.42 -13.52
N ARG A 430 -15.24 -32.69 -14.16
CA ARG A 430 -15.72 -34.05 -14.39
C ARG A 430 -14.92 -34.73 -15.53
N THR A 431 -14.95 -36.04 -15.64
CA THR A 431 -14.19 -36.79 -16.65
C THR A 431 -14.47 -36.31 -18.07
N ALA A 432 -15.73 -36.02 -18.43
CA ALA A 432 -16.07 -35.50 -19.74
C ALA A 432 -15.53 -34.08 -19.99
N GLU A 433 -15.43 -33.25 -18.93
CA GLU A 433 -14.85 -31.92 -19.01
C GLU A 433 -13.32 -31.98 -19.10
N VAL A 434 -12.69 -32.96 -18.46
CA VAL A 434 -11.26 -33.25 -18.63
C VAL A 434 -10.98 -33.72 -20.08
N ALA A 435 -11.80 -34.57 -20.67
CA ALA A 435 -11.68 -34.98 -22.07
C ALA A 435 -11.73 -33.76 -23.02
N GLU A 436 -12.68 -32.88 -22.83
CA GLU A 436 -12.80 -31.63 -23.62
C GLU A 436 -11.58 -30.71 -23.42
N LEU A 437 -11.05 -30.62 -22.19
CA LEU A 437 -9.85 -29.84 -21.91
C LEU A 437 -8.63 -30.42 -22.66
N VAL A 438 -8.44 -31.73 -22.60
CA VAL A 438 -7.37 -32.43 -23.32
C VAL A 438 -7.52 -32.21 -24.84
N ARG A 439 -8.72 -32.39 -25.39
CA ARG A 439 -8.99 -32.16 -26.81
C ARG A 439 -8.60 -30.75 -27.25
N ARG A 440 -8.89 -29.73 -26.43
CA ARG A 440 -8.52 -28.33 -26.73
C ARG A 440 -7.03 -28.09 -26.66
N GLU A 441 -6.33 -28.74 -25.74
CA GLU A 441 -4.89 -28.55 -25.52
C GLU A 441 -4.06 -29.28 -26.56
N THR A 442 -4.45 -30.52 -26.93
CA THR A 442 -3.69 -31.40 -27.86
C THR A 442 -4.19 -31.34 -29.30
N GLY A 443 -5.37 -30.78 -29.52
CA GLY A 443 -6.04 -30.78 -30.83
C GLY A 443 -6.70 -32.12 -31.21
N HIS A 444 -6.55 -33.15 -30.39
CA HIS A 444 -7.05 -34.51 -30.65
C HIS A 444 -8.07 -34.94 -29.58
N GLU A 445 -9.07 -35.70 -29.97
CA GLU A 445 -10.04 -36.33 -29.06
C GLU A 445 -9.36 -37.47 -28.29
N PRO A 446 -9.23 -37.37 -26.95
CA PRO A 446 -8.62 -38.46 -26.19
C PRO A 446 -9.58 -39.66 -26.10
N ASP A 447 -9.03 -40.89 -26.13
CA ASP A 447 -9.78 -42.08 -25.83
C ASP A 447 -10.41 -42.01 -24.43
N ALA A 448 -11.60 -42.59 -24.26
CA ALA A 448 -12.33 -42.56 -22.98
C ALA A 448 -11.53 -43.14 -21.80
N GLU A 449 -10.59 -44.03 -22.06
CA GLU A 449 -9.68 -44.63 -21.08
C GLU A 449 -8.58 -43.65 -20.67
N VAL A 450 -7.99 -42.94 -21.63
CA VAL A 450 -7.00 -41.88 -21.42
C VAL A 450 -7.62 -40.75 -20.60
N ALA A 451 -8.82 -40.30 -20.98
CA ALA A 451 -9.54 -39.23 -20.22
C ALA A 451 -9.84 -39.64 -18.76
N ARG A 452 -10.24 -40.91 -18.54
CA ARG A 452 -10.46 -41.43 -17.18
C ARG A 452 -9.16 -41.53 -16.39
N THR A 453 -8.08 -41.92 -17.01
CA THR A 453 -6.75 -42.03 -16.39
C THR A 453 -6.23 -40.67 -15.99
N ILE A 454 -6.33 -39.66 -16.89
CA ILE A 454 -5.96 -38.27 -16.60
C ILE A 454 -6.81 -37.75 -15.46
N HIS A 455 -8.13 -37.92 -15.51
CA HIS A 455 -9.03 -37.47 -14.43
C HIS A 455 -8.68 -38.12 -13.09
N ALA A 456 -8.47 -39.43 -13.04
CA ALA A 456 -8.17 -40.14 -11.79
C ALA A 456 -6.83 -39.69 -11.17
N ARG A 457 -5.82 -39.39 -11.99
CA ARG A 457 -4.49 -38.95 -11.53
C ARG A 457 -4.45 -37.48 -11.14
N THR A 458 -5.27 -36.63 -11.77
CA THR A 458 -5.31 -35.21 -11.52
C THR A 458 -6.45 -34.83 -10.56
N ALA A 459 -7.24 -35.79 -10.11
CA ALA A 459 -8.50 -35.59 -9.38
C ALA A 459 -9.40 -34.55 -10.04
N GLY A 460 -9.31 -34.45 -11.40
CA GLY A 460 -10.07 -33.45 -12.17
C GLY A 460 -9.60 -32.00 -12.04
N ASN A 461 -8.43 -31.74 -11.45
CA ASN A 461 -7.86 -30.38 -11.40
C ASN A 461 -7.41 -29.95 -12.81
N PRO A 462 -7.98 -28.86 -13.38
CA PRO A 462 -7.72 -28.48 -14.77
C PRO A 462 -6.27 -28.12 -15.06
N PHE A 463 -5.55 -27.54 -14.11
CA PHE A 463 -4.14 -27.23 -14.28
C PHE A 463 -3.33 -28.51 -14.48
N PHE A 464 -3.53 -29.50 -13.60
CA PHE A 464 -2.81 -30.79 -13.72
C PHE A 464 -3.24 -31.59 -14.92
N ALA A 465 -4.52 -31.56 -15.27
CA ALA A 465 -5.04 -32.24 -16.45
C ALA A 465 -4.41 -31.68 -17.73
N ARG A 466 -4.23 -30.37 -17.84
CA ARG A 466 -3.57 -29.70 -18.96
C ARG A 466 -2.08 -30.06 -19.04
N GLU A 467 -1.38 -30.01 -17.90
CA GLU A 467 0.03 -30.35 -17.85
C GLU A 467 0.30 -31.82 -18.21
N LEU A 468 -0.55 -32.71 -17.71
CA LEU A 468 -0.43 -34.12 -18.05
C LEU A 468 -0.76 -34.40 -19.53
N ALA A 469 -1.72 -33.69 -20.11
CA ALA A 469 -2.06 -33.79 -21.53
C ALA A 469 -0.89 -33.34 -22.43
N ARG A 470 -0.21 -32.23 -22.09
CA ARG A 470 0.98 -31.76 -22.82
C ARG A 470 2.12 -32.79 -22.80
N MET A 471 2.40 -33.36 -21.63
CA MET A 471 3.44 -34.39 -21.51
C MET A 471 3.16 -35.62 -22.36
N LEU A 472 1.90 -36.01 -22.50
CA LEU A 472 1.52 -37.17 -23.32
C LEU A 472 1.60 -36.85 -24.82
N SER A 473 1.36 -35.58 -25.23
CA SER A 473 1.48 -35.16 -26.63
C SER A 473 2.94 -34.96 -27.09
N GLU A 474 3.85 -34.59 -26.17
CA GLU A 474 5.28 -34.43 -26.48
C GLU A 474 6.05 -35.77 -26.55
N GLY A 475 5.46 -36.87 -26.03
CA GLY A 475 6.06 -38.22 -26.01
C GLY A 475 5.75 -39.08 -27.24
N GLU A 476 5.01 -38.61 -28.26
CA GLU A 476 4.72 -39.35 -29.52
C GLU A 476 5.82 -39.15 -30.58
N GLY A 477 7.05 -39.51 -30.22
CA GLY A 477 8.15 -39.77 -31.16
C GLY A 477 8.38 -41.26 -31.28
N GLU A 478 8.12 -41.81 -32.47
CA GLU A 478 8.33 -43.18 -33.01
C GLU A 478 8.94 -44.24 -32.05
N ASP A 479 8.20 -45.35 -31.87
CA ASP A 479 8.65 -46.61 -31.31
C ASP A 479 8.87 -46.77 -29.80
N ASP A 480 7.84 -46.48 -28.95
CA ASP A 480 7.74 -47.27 -27.72
C ASP A 480 6.28 -47.46 -27.24
N VAL A 481 5.98 -48.71 -26.87
CA VAL A 481 4.65 -49.18 -26.43
C VAL A 481 4.23 -48.43 -25.18
N PRO A 482 2.97 -47.94 -25.05
CA PRO A 482 2.51 -47.20 -23.86
C PRO A 482 2.28 -48.15 -22.68
N GLY A 483 3.34 -48.39 -21.92
CA GLY A 483 3.24 -49.26 -20.75
C GLY A 483 4.31 -49.03 -19.72
N ALA A 484 4.27 -47.92 -18.98
CA ALA A 484 5.07 -47.65 -17.78
C ALA A 484 6.00 -46.45 -17.80
N ALA A 485 5.68 -45.35 -18.48
CA ALA A 485 6.25 -44.08 -18.09
C ALA A 485 5.79 -43.77 -16.64
N LYS A 486 6.70 -43.59 -15.70
CA LYS A 486 6.41 -43.15 -14.32
C LYS A 486 5.76 -41.78 -14.39
N VAL A 487 4.45 -41.76 -14.53
CA VAL A 487 3.71 -40.48 -14.48
C VAL A 487 3.78 -39.95 -13.06
N PRO A 488 4.26 -38.69 -12.88
CA PRO A 488 4.44 -38.07 -11.58
C PRO A 488 3.15 -38.10 -10.78
N SER A 489 3.24 -38.36 -9.46
CA SER A 489 2.08 -38.44 -8.58
C SER A 489 1.63 -37.08 -8.07
N THR A 490 2.49 -36.07 -8.16
CA THR A 490 2.24 -34.71 -7.66
C THR A 490 2.85 -33.65 -8.58
N VAL A 491 2.38 -32.39 -8.44
CA VAL A 491 2.97 -31.21 -9.11
C VAL A 491 4.48 -31.13 -8.88
N ARG A 492 4.89 -31.37 -7.63
CA ARG A 492 6.30 -31.34 -7.24
C ARG A 492 7.13 -32.33 -8.04
N ASP A 493 6.56 -33.48 -8.33
CA ASP A 493 7.24 -34.51 -9.11
C ASP A 493 7.38 -34.06 -10.57
N VAL A 494 6.32 -33.50 -11.17
CA VAL A 494 6.37 -32.94 -12.54
C VAL A 494 7.42 -31.82 -12.64
N VAL A 495 7.40 -30.88 -11.70
CA VAL A 495 8.37 -29.76 -11.69
C VAL A 495 9.79 -30.29 -11.47
N ARG A 496 9.97 -31.28 -10.58
CA ARG A 496 11.27 -31.89 -10.33
C ARG A 496 11.82 -32.57 -11.58
N ASP A 497 10.99 -33.33 -12.30
CA ASP A 497 11.38 -34.03 -13.50
C ASP A 497 11.75 -33.03 -14.61
N ARG A 498 10.98 -31.95 -14.80
CA ARG A 498 11.34 -30.87 -15.73
C ARG A 498 12.64 -30.16 -15.34
N MET A 499 12.83 -29.89 -14.05
CA MET A 499 14.08 -29.28 -13.56
C MET A 499 15.30 -30.22 -13.74
N ALA A 500 15.11 -31.53 -13.67
CA ALA A 500 16.20 -32.48 -13.84
C ALA A 500 16.81 -32.48 -15.27
N VAL A 501 16.04 -32.09 -16.28
CA VAL A 501 16.48 -31.96 -17.67
C VAL A 501 17.22 -30.64 -17.93
N LEU A 502 17.01 -29.63 -17.08
CA LEU A 502 17.64 -28.31 -17.22
C LEU A 502 19.11 -28.32 -16.78
N GLY A 503 19.94 -27.58 -17.48
CA GLY A 503 21.32 -27.32 -17.07
C GLY A 503 21.40 -26.57 -15.72
N ASP A 504 22.56 -26.67 -15.06
CA ASP A 504 22.76 -26.07 -13.72
C ASP A 504 22.46 -24.57 -13.68
N GLN A 505 22.83 -23.86 -14.73
CA GLN A 505 22.66 -22.39 -14.83
C GLN A 505 21.19 -22.00 -15.00
N ALA A 506 20.43 -22.74 -15.82
CA ALA A 506 19.00 -22.55 -15.97
C ALA A 506 18.24 -22.84 -14.66
N ARG A 507 18.64 -23.87 -13.92
CA ARG A 507 18.08 -24.18 -12.59
C ARG A 507 18.35 -23.09 -11.59
N GLU A 508 19.57 -22.53 -11.58
CA GLU A 508 19.92 -21.41 -10.69
C GLU A 508 19.07 -20.19 -10.96
N LEU A 509 18.85 -19.84 -12.22
CA LEU A 509 17.97 -18.73 -12.61
C LEU A 509 16.51 -18.97 -12.18
N LEU A 510 16.03 -20.21 -12.25
CA LEU A 510 14.69 -20.54 -11.75
C LEU A 510 14.60 -20.43 -10.22
N TYR A 511 15.65 -20.81 -9.46
CA TYR A 511 15.69 -20.61 -8.00
C TYR A 511 15.66 -19.13 -7.64
N LEU A 512 16.49 -18.31 -8.29
CA LEU A 512 16.49 -16.86 -8.12
C LEU A 512 15.14 -16.25 -8.50
N GLY A 513 14.61 -16.62 -9.67
CA GLY A 513 13.31 -16.15 -10.14
C GLY A 513 12.18 -16.52 -9.17
N ALA A 514 12.20 -17.72 -8.60
CA ALA A 514 11.19 -18.16 -7.63
C ALA A 514 11.26 -17.38 -6.30
N VAL A 515 12.45 -16.91 -5.92
CA VAL A 515 12.67 -16.02 -4.77
C VAL A 515 12.21 -14.59 -5.09
N ILE A 516 12.45 -14.08 -6.32
CA ILE A 516 11.98 -12.75 -6.76
C ILE A 516 10.46 -12.69 -6.72
N GLY A 517 9.77 -13.65 -7.36
CA GLY A 517 8.32 -13.65 -7.38
C GLY A 517 7.69 -14.48 -8.49
N LEU A 518 6.41 -14.24 -8.74
CA LEU A 518 5.66 -14.85 -9.84
C LEU A 518 6.01 -14.17 -11.17
N ASP A 519 6.03 -12.84 -11.18
CA ASP A 519 6.51 -12.01 -12.28
C ASP A 519 7.97 -11.65 -12.00
N ILE A 520 8.83 -11.83 -12.97
CA ILE A 520 10.28 -11.74 -12.83
C ILE A 520 10.79 -10.69 -13.82
N ASP A 521 11.28 -9.56 -13.31
CA ASP A 521 12.04 -8.60 -14.11
C ASP A 521 13.38 -9.23 -14.54
N LEU A 522 13.65 -9.22 -15.85
CA LEU A 522 14.85 -9.83 -16.42
C LEU A 522 16.13 -9.09 -16.05
N GLY A 523 16.05 -7.76 -15.91
CA GLY A 523 17.17 -6.93 -15.47
C GLY A 523 17.57 -7.23 -14.02
N LEU A 524 16.57 -7.35 -13.14
CA LEU A 524 16.79 -7.74 -11.75
C LEU A 524 17.34 -9.17 -11.64
N LEU A 525 16.76 -10.13 -12.39
CA LEU A 525 17.20 -11.52 -12.37
C LEU A 525 18.64 -11.65 -12.88
N ALA A 526 18.96 -11.01 -14.02
CA ALA A 526 20.29 -11.03 -14.61
C ALA A 526 21.34 -10.46 -13.63
N ARG A 527 21.03 -9.36 -12.98
CA ARG A 527 21.90 -8.74 -11.99
C ARG A 527 22.07 -9.61 -10.74
N ALA A 528 21.01 -10.23 -10.23
CA ALA A 528 21.08 -11.15 -9.10
C ALA A 528 21.91 -12.41 -9.44
N ALA A 529 21.88 -12.84 -10.69
CA ALA A 529 22.68 -13.95 -11.21
C ALA A 529 24.09 -13.54 -11.65
N VAL A 530 24.44 -12.26 -11.62
CA VAL A 530 25.72 -11.70 -12.12
C VAL A 530 25.94 -12.06 -13.61
N LEU A 531 24.90 -11.88 -14.42
CA LEU A 531 24.87 -12.13 -15.86
C LEU A 531 24.48 -10.87 -16.63
N GLU A 532 24.84 -10.82 -17.92
CA GLU A 532 24.21 -9.88 -18.85
C GLU A 532 22.79 -10.33 -19.17
N VAL A 533 21.87 -9.38 -19.45
CA VAL A 533 20.45 -9.67 -19.71
C VAL A 533 20.29 -10.64 -20.92
N ALA A 534 21.12 -10.47 -21.95
CA ALA A 534 21.09 -11.34 -23.12
C ALA A 534 21.47 -12.80 -22.77
N ASP A 535 22.50 -12.99 -21.94
CA ASP A 535 22.92 -14.33 -21.50
C ASP A 535 21.87 -14.96 -20.58
N CYS A 536 21.29 -14.14 -19.68
CA CYS A 536 20.19 -14.58 -18.82
C CYS A 536 19.01 -15.09 -19.66
N TRP A 537 18.62 -14.35 -20.69
CA TRP A 537 17.57 -14.76 -21.61
C TRP A 537 17.86 -16.09 -22.32
N GLU A 538 19.08 -16.26 -22.88
CA GLU A 538 19.48 -17.50 -23.53
C GLU A 538 19.44 -18.69 -22.57
N GLN A 539 19.87 -18.51 -21.32
CA GLN A 539 19.83 -19.57 -20.31
C GLN A 539 18.40 -19.93 -19.86
N LEU A 540 17.45 -18.99 -19.97
CA LEU A 540 16.04 -19.25 -19.65
C LEU A 540 15.25 -19.93 -20.76
N ARG A 541 15.77 -19.97 -22.02
CA ARG A 541 15.07 -20.61 -23.16
C ARG A 541 14.66 -22.03 -22.91
N PRO A 542 15.49 -22.92 -22.31
CA PRO A 542 15.06 -24.26 -21.95
C PRO A 542 13.87 -24.28 -20.98
N SER A 543 13.81 -23.35 -20.04
CA SER A 543 12.70 -23.25 -19.07
C SER A 543 11.42 -22.76 -19.72
N LEU A 544 11.52 -21.90 -20.74
CA LEU A 544 10.41 -21.48 -21.60
C LEU A 544 9.89 -22.65 -22.42
N ALA A 545 10.79 -23.43 -23.06
CA ALA A 545 10.43 -24.60 -23.84
C ALA A 545 9.75 -25.71 -23.00
N GLN A 546 10.15 -25.84 -21.73
CA GLN A 546 9.53 -26.74 -20.76
C GLN A 546 8.23 -26.18 -20.16
N GLY A 547 7.78 -24.99 -20.56
CA GLY A 547 6.55 -24.36 -20.05
C GLY A 547 6.57 -24.07 -18.54
N MET A 548 7.74 -23.90 -17.93
CA MET A 548 7.87 -23.53 -16.52
C MET A 548 7.69 -22.03 -16.31
N ILE A 549 8.13 -21.26 -17.29
CA ILE A 549 7.97 -19.81 -17.37
C ILE A 549 7.36 -19.42 -18.71
N GLU A 550 6.76 -18.25 -18.78
CA GLU A 550 6.13 -17.68 -19.97
C GLU A 550 6.61 -16.25 -20.18
N THR A 551 6.64 -15.78 -21.42
CA THR A 551 6.87 -14.36 -21.73
C THR A 551 5.61 -13.56 -21.44
N ARG A 552 5.78 -12.37 -20.92
CA ARG A 552 4.65 -11.44 -20.78
C ARG A 552 4.39 -10.73 -22.10
N HIS A 553 3.14 -10.74 -22.56
CA HIS A 553 2.74 -10.05 -23.78
C HIS A 553 2.68 -8.53 -23.61
N ASP A 554 2.50 -8.08 -22.37
CA ASP A 554 2.37 -6.68 -21.96
C ASP A 554 3.70 -6.07 -21.49
N ASP A 555 4.72 -6.90 -21.23
CA ASP A 555 6.04 -6.45 -20.78
C ASP A 555 7.14 -7.40 -21.30
N PRO A 556 7.84 -7.02 -22.37
CA PRO A 556 8.90 -7.87 -22.95
C PRO A 556 10.17 -7.92 -22.10
N SER A 557 10.31 -7.05 -21.08
CA SER A 557 11.42 -7.04 -20.12
C SER A 557 11.20 -8.00 -18.94
N ALA A 558 10.04 -8.67 -18.89
CA ALA A 558 9.71 -9.57 -17.80
C ALA A 558 9.28 -10.95 -18.31
N VAL A 559 9.58 -11.97 -17.50
CA VAL A 559 9.03 -13.32 -17.65
C VAL A 559 8.18 -13.66 -16.43
N ARG A 560 7.33 -14.65 -16.57
CA ARG A 560 6.43 -15.06 -15.50
C ARG A 560 6.46 -16.56 -15.33
N PHE A 561 6.39 -17.06 -14.10
CA PHE A 561 6.08 -18.47 -13.90
C PHE A 561 4.71 -18.81 -14.49
N ALA A 562 4.62 -19.90 -15.24
CA ALA A 562 3.38 -20.34 -15.87
C ALA A 562 2.21 -20.50 -14.87
N HIS A 563 2.55 -20.81 -13.62
CA HIS A 563 1.61 -20.87 -12.52
C HIS A 563 2.32 -20.74 -11.17
N ASP A 564 1.65 -20.14 -10.15
CA ASP A 564 2.21 -20.01 -8.79
C ASP A 564 2.60 -21.36 -8.17
N LEU A 565 1.88 -22.44 -8.47
CA LEU A 565 2.25 -23.79 -8.04
C LEU A 565 3.60 -24.28 -8.61
N VAL A 566 3.97 -23.82 -9.81
CA VAL A 566 5.29 -24.11 -10.39
C VAL A 566 6.36 -23.40 -9.58
N ARG A 567 6.16 -22.11 -9.30
CA ARG A 567 7.05 -21.30 -8.45
C ARG A 567 7.19 -21.91 -7.04
N GLU A 568 6.07 -22.20 -6.38
CA GLU A 568 6.07 -22.84 -5.05
C GLU A 568 6.82 -24.18 -5.05
N SER A 569 6.68 -24.96 -6.14
CA SER A 569 7.37 -26.26 -6.29
C SER A 569 8.87 -26.06 -6.50
N VAL A 570 9.29 -25.08 -7.31
CA VAL A 570 10.70 -24.70 -7.49
C VAL A 570 11.31 -24.29 -6.15
N LEU A 571 10.65 -23.41 -5.39
CA LEU A 571 11.09 -23.03 -4.04
C LEU A 571 11.18 -24.25 -3.11
N GLY A 572 10.20 -25.15 -3.15
CA GLY A 572 10.17 -26.35 -2.32
C GLY A 572 11.24 -27.41 -2.69
N THR A 573 11.87 -27.30 -3.87
CA THR A 573 13.02 -28.13 -4.31
C THR A 573 14.35 -27.43 -4.05
N THR A 574 14.36 -26.15 -3.74
CA THR A 574 15.57 -25.38 -3.42
C THR A 574 16.18 -25.89 -2.10
N PRO A 575 17.46 -26.23 -2.05
CA PRO A 575 18.12 -26.62 -0.81
C PRO A 575 18.01 -25.51 0.25
N PRO A 576 17.57 -25.82 1.49
CA PRO A 576 17.33 -24.82 2.53
C PRO A 576 18.54 -23.92 2.82
N GLU A 577 19.75 -24.48 2.73
CA GLU A 577 21.01 -23.75 2.96
C GLU A 577 21.33 -22.73 1.86
N ARG A 578 20.71 -22.81 0.69
CA ARG A 578 20.88 -21.88 -0.44
C ARG A 578 19.91 -20.69 -0.36
N VAL A 579 18.74 -20.88 0.21
CA VAL A 579 17.67 -19.85 0.26
C VAL A 579 18.16 -18.51 0.81
N PRO A 580 18.90 -18.44 1.95
CA PRO A 580 19.40 -17.16 2.45
C PRO A 580 20.38 -16.46 1.49
N ARG A 581 21.19 -17.22 0.73
CA ARG A 581 22.12 -16.65 -0.26
C ARG A 581 21.38 -16.09 -1.46
N LEU A 582 20.32 -16.75 -1.91
CA LEU A 582 19.49 -16.26 -3.00
C LEU A 582 18.79 -14.96 -2.61
N HIS A 583 18.26 -14.89 -1.38
CA HIS A 583 17.69 -13.65 -0.87
C HIS A 583 18.71 -12.52 -0.81
N LEU A 584 19.95 -12.78 -0.35
CA LEU A 584 21.00 -11.77 -0.32
C LEU A 584 21.33 -11.27 -1.73
N ALA A 585 21.48 -12.19 -2.71
CA ALA A 585 21.77 -11.83 -4.09
C ALA A 585 20.66 -10.96 -4.72
N VAL A 586 19.39 -11.26 -4.42
CA VAL A 586 18.25 -10.43 -4.86
C VAL A 586 18.27 -9.07 -4.16
N ALA A 587 18.58 -9.01 -2.86
CA ALA A 587 18.71 -7.75 -2.13
C ALA A 587 19.81 -6.85 -2.71
N ASP A 588 20.98 -7.43 -3.01
CA ASP A 588 22.11 -6.71 -3.63
C ASP A 588 21.72 -6.19 -5.03
N ALA A 589 21.00 -6.98 -5.80
CA ALA A 589 20.51 -6.57 -7.11
C ALA A 589 19.45 -5.46 -7.03
N LEU A 590 18.54 -5.53 -6.08
CA LEU A 590 17.51 -4.49 -5.85
C LEU A 590 18.13 -3.13 -5.51
N GLU A 591 19.11 -3.09 -4.63
CA GLU A 591 19.81 -1.83 -4.30
C GLU A 591 20.51 -1.19 -5.49
N LEU A 592 21.07 -2.02 -6.40
CA LEU A 592 21.78 -1.51 -7.58
C LEU A 592 20.83 -1.10 -8.72
N THR A 593 19.65 -1.72 -8.82
CA THR A 593 18.73 -1.52 -9.95
C THR A 593 17.67 -0.47 -9.62
N HIS A 594 17.26 -0.40 -8.37
CA HIS A 594 16.12 0.39 -7.90
C HIS A 594 16.50 1.25 -6.68
N ALA A 595 17.70 1.85 -6.68
CA ALA A 595 18.20 2.65 -5.56
C ALA A 595 17.26 3.80 -5.18
N ASP A 596 16.63 4.44 -6.18
CA ASP A 596 15.73 5.57 -6.02
C ASP A 596 14.25 5.18 -6.15
N ASP A 597 13.95 3.87 -6.33
CA ASP A 597 12.57 3.40 -6.47
C ASP A 597 11.99 3.04 -5.10
N GLU A 598 11.11 3.87 -4.63
CA GLU A 598 10.42 3.64 -3.36
C GLU A 598 9.61 2.34 -3.33
N SER A 599 9.16 1.82 -4.46
CA SER A 599 8.43 0.54 -4.52
C SER A 599 9.31 -0.65 -4.11
N ALA A 600 10.62 -0.53 -4.24
CA ALA A 600 11.59 -1.56 -3.87
C ALA A 600 11.91 -1.62 -2.35
N VAL A 601 11.51 -0.63 -1.57
CA VAL A 601 11.88 -0.51 -0.14
C VAL A 601 11.40 -1.70 0.70
N GLU A 602 10.13 -2.09 0.58
CA GLU A 602 9.58 -3.21 1.36
C GLU A 602 10.12 -4.57 0.86
N PRO A 603 10.21 -4.86 -0.47
CA PRO A 603 10.89 -6.02 -0.99
C PRO A 603 12.35 -6.14 -0.55
N LEU A 604 13.13 -5.06 -0.61
CA LEU A 604 14.51 -5.04 -0.16
C LEU A 604 14.63 -5.42 1.33
N ALA A 605 13.82 -4.81 2.17
CA ALA A 605 13.80 -5.11 3.61
C ALA A 605 13.46 -6.58 3.88
N TYR A 606 12.52 -7.15 3.12
CA TYR A 606 12.19 -8.56 3.21
C TYR A 606 13.36 -9.46 2.83
N HIS A 607 14.00 -9.20 1.68
CA HIS A 607 15.10 -10.04 1.22
C HIS A 607 16.32 -9.98 2.15
N LEU A 608 16.63 -8.80 2.70
CA LEU A 608 17.70 -8.67 3.72
C LEU A 608 17.34 -9.40 5.02
N TRP A 609 16.09 -9.33 5.45
CA TRP A 609 15.61 -10.08 6.61
C TRP A 609 15.66 -11.60 6.38
N ALA A 610 15.23 -12.06 5.21
CA ALA A 610 15.22 -13.49 4.84
C ALA A 610 16.62 -14.05 4.59
N ALA A 611 17.59 -13.22 4.22
CA ALA A 611 19.00 -13.60 4.16
C ALA A 611 19.59 -13.91 5.55
N GLY A 612 18.92 -13.49 6.62
CA GLY A 612 19.28 -13.80 8.01
C GLY A 612 20.70 -13.37 8.37
N PRO A 613 21.52 -14.25 8.96
CA PRO A 613 22.88 -13.90 9.40
C PRO A 613 23.86 -13.62 8.26
N LEU A 614 23.49 -13.82 6.99
CA LEU A 614 24.33 -13.48 5.84
C LEU A 614 24.26 -11.98 5.49
N ALA A 615 23.18 -11.30 5.83
CA ALA A 615 23.03 -9.87 5.64
C ALA A 615 23.75 -9.09 6.76
N ASP A 616 24.37 -7.95 6.41
CA ASP A 616 24.87 -7.03 7.41
C ASP A 616 23.73 -6.52 8.31
N PRO A 617 23.83 -6.67 9.64
CA PRO A 617 22.75 -6.30 10.56
C PRO A 617 22.36 -4.81 10.51
N ALA A 618 23.34 -3.91 10.30
CA ALA A 618 23.06 -2.47 10.21
C ALA A 618 22.26 -2.15 8.93
N ARG A 619 22.67 -2.75 7.81
CA ARG A 619 21.98 -2.64 6.52
C ARG A 619 20.56 -3.20 6.59
N ALA A 620 20.39 -4.42 7.14
CA ALA A 620 19.08 -5.05 7.27
C ALA A 620 18.15 -4.25 8.21
N GLY A 621 18.69 -3.76 9.33
CA GLY A 621 17.94 -2.94 10.28
C GLY A 621 17.49 -1.61 9.67
N ALA A 622 18.39 -0.92 8.92
CA ALA A 622 18.06 0.33 8.24
C ALA A 622 16.97 0.14 7.15
N ALA A 623 17.06 -0.94 6.36
CA ALA A 623 16.06 -1.27 5.35
C ALA A 623 14.69 -1.55 5.98
N LEU A 624 14.65 -2.33 7.07
CA LEU A 624 13.42 -2.59 7.82
C LEU A 624 12.82 -1.34 8.45
N MET A 625 13.66 -0.39 8.90
CA MET A 625 13.16 0.90 9.40
C MET A 625 12.49 1.72 8.29
N ARG A 626 13.10 1.80 7.10
CA ARG A 626 12.50 2.47 5.94
C ARG A 626 11.17 1.82 5.55
N ALA A 627 11.14 0.48 5.48
CA ALA A 627 9.90 -0.26 5.21
C ALA A 627 8.82 0.01 6.26
N GLY A 628 9.20 0.03 7.54
CA GLY A 628 8.29 0.35 8.65
C GLY A 628 7.73 1.77 8.57
N HIS A 629 8.58 2.74 8.20
CA HIS A 629 8.17 4.12 7.97
C HIS A 629 7.18 4.22 6.81
N ARG A 630 7.51 3.62 5.66
CA ARG A 630 6.66 3.60 4.47
C ARG A 630 5.28 2.98 4.75
N ALA A 631 5.26 1.83 5.44
CA ALA A 631 4.01 1.20 5.85
C ALA A 631 3.17 2.11 6.77
N ALA A 632 3.82 2.86 7.67
CA ALA A 632 3.13 3.80 8.55
C ALA A 632 2.54 5.00 7.78
N VAL A 633 3.23 5.53 6.77
CA VAL A 633 2.73 6.59 5.87
C VAL A 633 1.48 6.13 5.12
N LYS A 634 1.44 4.86 4.70
CA LYS A 634 0.27 4.22 4.07
C LYS A 634 -0.83 3.80 5.06
N PHE A 635 -0.71 4.14 6.35
CA PHE A 635 -1.62 3.73 7.42
C PHE A 635 -1.71 2.20 7.64
N ALA A 636 -0.75 1.43 7.16
CA ALA A 636 -0.62 -0.02 7.38
C ALA A 636 0.16 -0.29 8.69
N PHE A 637 -0.41 0.14 9.82
CA PHE A 637 0.28 0.18 11.11
C PHE A 637 0.74 -1.20 11.61
N GLU A 638 0.03 -2.28 11.30
CA GLU A 638 0.42 -3.64 11.68
C GLU A 638 1.70 -4.08 10.95
N ALA A 639 1.81 -3.77 9.66
CA ALA A 639 3.01 -4.04 8.87
C ALA A 639 4.17 -3.17 9.36
N ALA A 640 3.93 -1.88 9.59
CA ALA A 640 4.92 -0.96 10.18
C ALA A 640 5.47 -1.50 11.51
N ALA A 641 4.59 -1.93 12.41
CA ALA A 641 4.98 -2.49 13.70
C ALA A 641 5.85 -3.76 13.54
N ARG A 642 5.49 -4.68 12.62
CA ARG A 642 6.29 -5.88 12.35
C ARG A 642 7.69 -5.57 11.85
N HIS A 643 7.81 -4.66 10.87
CA HIS A 643 9.10 -4.24 10.33
C HIS A 643 9.99 -3.62 11.40
N LEU A 644 9.44 -2.68 12.19
CA LEU A 644 10.17 -1.97 13.24
C LEU A 644 10.60 -2.90 14.40
N GLN A 645 9.75 -3.87 14.79
CA GLN A 645 10.11 -4.89 15.76
C GLN A 645 11.22 -5.80 15.24
N SER A 646 11.20 -6.14 13.95
CA SER A 646 12.25 -6.95 13.33
C SER A 646 13.57 -6.18 13.26
N ALA A 647 13.54 -4.89 12.92
CA ALA A 647 14.70 -3.99 12.97
C ALA A 647 15.31 -3.93 14.38
N ALA A 648 14.46 -3.72 15.41
CA ALA A 648 14.91 -3.67 16.80
C ALA A 648 15.54 -4.99 17.26
N ARG A 649 14.97 -6.14 16.87
CA ARG A 649 15.53 -7.47 17.21
C ARG A 649 16.90 -7.70 16.58
N ILE A 650 17.07 -7.35 15.29
CA ILE A 650 18.35 -7.47 14.59
C ILE A 650 19.38 -6.54 15.22
N ALA A 651 19.04 -5.28 15.45
CA ALA A 651 19.92 -4.30 16.07
C ALA A 651 20.37 -4.73 17.49
N ARG A 652 19.44 -5.27 18.28
CA ARG A 652 19.72 -5.80 19.61
C ARG A 652 20.67 -7.00 19.59
N ALA A 653 20.43 -7.95 18.69
CA ALA A 653 21.27 -9.14 18.54
C ALA A 653 22.70 -8.79 18.08
N ALA A 654 22.84 -7.76 17.26
CA ALA A 654 24.12 -7.27 16.73
C ALA A 654 24.84 -6.26 17.67
N GLY A 655 24.23 -5.87 18.80
CA GLY A 655 24.81 -4.89 19.71
C GLY A 655 24.85 -3.46 19.14
N LEU A 656 23.85 -3.07 18.36
CA LEU A 656 23.68 -1.75 17.73
C LEU A 656 22.62 -0.91 18.51
N PRO A 657 22.96 -0.33 19.68
CA PRO A 657 21.98 0.26 20.58
C PRO A 657 21.29 1.51 20.02
N GLU A 658 21.96 2.29 19.16
CA GLU A 658 21.38 3.48 18.54
C GLU A 658 20.34 3.12 17.50
N LEU A 659 20.61 2.10 16.68
CA LEU A 659 19.67 1.57 15.71
C LEU A 659 18.46 0.89 16.43
N GLU A 660 18.73 0.14 17.51
CA GLU A 660 17.68 -0.44 18.35
C GLU A 660 16.76 0.65 18.91
N LEU A 661 17.33 1.73 19.46
CA LEU A 661 16.56 2.85 19.99
C LEU A 661 15.73 3.53 18.91
N SER A 662 16.31 3.82 17.75
CA SER A 662 15.60 4.45 16.64
C SER A 662 14.41 3.62 16.17
N ALA A 663 14.58 2.30 16.03
CA ALA A 663 13.52 1.37 15.65
C ALA A 663 12.40 1.33 16.70
N LEU A 664 12.76 1.22 17.98
CA LEU A 664 11.79 1.20 19.09
C LEU A 664 11.07 2.53 19.25
N SER A 665 11.74 3.63 18.96
CA SER A 665 11.17 4.97 19.00
C SER A 665 10.07 5.14 17.95
N THR A 666 10.35 4.76 16.71
CA THR A 666 9.36 4.78 15.63
C THR A 666 8.22 3.78 15.90
N PHE A 667 8.55 2.60 16.42
CA PHE A 667 7.56 1.61 16.85
C PHE A 667 6.60 2.19 17.91
N SER A 668 7.11 2.90 18.91
CA SER A 668 6.28 3.51 19.96
C SER A 668 5.28 4.53 19.38
N ALA A 669 5.69 5.29 18.35
CA ALA A 669 4.81 6.22 17.66
C ALA A 669 3.68 5.51 16.90
N VAL A 670 3.99 4.37 16.25
CA VAL A 670 3.01 3.54 15.52
C VAL A 670 2.05 2.85 16.50
N ALA A 671 2.57 2.25 17.58
CA ALA A 671 1.77 1.52 18.58
C ALA A 671 0.71 2.40 19.26
N ARG A 672 1.02 3.67 19.51
CA ARG A 672 0.04 4.64 20.06
C ARG A 672 -1.17 4.87 19.14
N ARG A 673 -0.97 4.80 17.83
CA ARG A 673 -2.05 4.96 16.85
C ARG A 673 -2.99 3.77 16.79
N GLN A 674 -2.52 2.59 17.20
CA GLN A 674 -3.33 1.37 17.30
C GLN A 674 -4.11 1.27 18.61
N ALA A 675 -3.96 2.21 19.54
CA ALA A 675 -4.51 2.16 20.92
C ALA A 675 -4.15 0.84 21.67
N SER A 676 -3.05 0.21 21.29
CA SER A 676 -2.61 -1.07 21.86
C SER A 676 -1.54 -0.85 22.94
N TYR A 677 -1.99 -0.66 24.17
CA TYR A 677 -1.10 -0.49 25.32
C TYR A 677 -0.99 -1.76 26.17
N ALA A 678 -1.12 -2.94 25.57
CA ALA A 678 -1.09 -4.21 26.31
C ALA A 678 -0.05 -5.19 25.74
N GLY A 679 0.43 -6.09 26.60
CA GLY A 679 1.30 -7.19 26.21
C GLY A 679 2.71 -6.77 25.76
N PRO A 680 3.28 -7.40 24.72
CA PRO A 680 4.68 -7.21 24.31
C PRO A 680 5.07 -5.77 23.94
N THR A 681 4.09 -4.92 23.61
CA THR A 681 4.30 -3.49 23.31
C THR A 681 4.87 -2.74 24.49
N VAL A 682 4.41 -3.06 25.70
CA VAL A 682 4.85 -2.42 26.95
C VAL A 682 6.33 -2.68 27.22
N ASP A 683 6.78 -3.91 27.07
CA ASP A 683 8.17 -4.30 27.29
C ASP A 683 9.13 -3.58 26.31
N LEU A 684 8.68 -3.38 25.07
CA LEU A 684 9.47 -2.68 24.05
C LEU A 684 9.59 -1.19 24.35
N VAL A 685 8.55 -0.55 24.88
CA VAL A 685 8.58 0.87 25.29
C VAL A 685 9.48 1.04 26.53
N GLU A 686 9.42 0.13 27.52
CA GLU A 686 10.32 0.14 28.67
C GLU A 686 11.78 -0.04 28.24
N ARG A 687 12.03 -0.95 27.29
CA ARG A 687 13.36 -1.15 26.71
C ARG A 687 13.87 0.11 26.03
N ALA A 688 13.03 0.82 25.27
CA ALA A 688 13.37 2.06 24.60
C ALA A 688 13.74 3.16 25.62
N ALA A 689 12.97 3.32 26.70
CA ALA A 689 13.28 4.26 27.77
C ALA A 689 14.63 3.98 28.43
N HIS A 690 14.91 2.70 28.72
CA HIS A 690 16.18 2.27 29.29
C HIS A 690 17.37 2.54 28.35
N LEU A 691 17.23 2.25 27.05
CA LEU A 691 18.25 2.53 26.05
C LEU A 691 18.51 4.02 25.90
N ALA A 692 17.47 4.84 25.81
CA ALA A 692 17.58 6.28 25.70
C ALA A 692 18.34 6.88 26.91
N THR A 693 18.04 6.39 28.12
CA THR A 693 18.75 6.79 29.32
C THR A 693 20.25 6.41 29.25
N ARG A 694 20.56 5.18 28.87
CA ARG A 694 21.94 4.71 28.71
C ARG A 694 22.74 5.47 27.64
N LEU A 695 22.11 5.92 26.59
CA LEU A 695 22.70 6.68 25.48
C LEU A 695 22.76 8.19 25.77
N GLY A 696 22.34 8.65 26.95
CA GLY A 696 22.35 10.07 27.31
C GLY A 696 21.35 10.92 26.50
N ARG A 697 20.19 10.34 26.15
CA ARG A 697 19.12 11.02 25.38
C ARG A 697 17.89 11.27 26.27
N PRO A 698 17.93 12.28 27.17
CA PRO A 698 16.89 12.49 28.19
C PRO A 698 15.52 12.82 27.61
N ALA A 699 15.43 13.56 26.50
CA ALA A 699 14.16 13.89 25.85
C ALA A 699 13.47 12.63 25.27
N GLU A 700 14.23 11.71 24.65
CA GLU A 700 13.70 10.44 24.16
C GLU A 700 13.30 9.50 25.31
N ALA A 701 14.12 9.49 26.38
CA ALA A 701 13.78 8.74 27.61
C ALA A 701 12.46 9.22 28.23
N ALA A 702 12.28 10.54 28.32
CA ALA A 702 11.05 11.14 28.82
C ALA A 702 9.83 10.79 27.95
N ASP A 703 9.99 10.80 26.62
CA ASP A 703 8.93 10.42 25.69
C ASP A 703 8.46 8.97 25.93
N HIS A 704 9.40 8.03 25.99
CA HIS A 704 9.06 6.62 26.22
C HIS A 704 8.48 6.37 27.61
N LEU A 705 9.01 7.01 28.64
CA LEU A 705 8.47 6.94 29.99
C LEU A 705 7.05 7.51 30.07
N TYR A 706 6.76 8.58 29.32
CA TYR A 706 5.42 9.18 29.27
C TYR A 706 4.42 8.25 28.54
N VAL A 707 4.85 7.62 27.44
CA VAL A 707 4.04 6.59 26.78
C VAL A 707 3.75 5.43 27.73
N ARG A 708 4.75 4.98 28.46
CA ARG A 708 4.61 3.89 29.45
C ARG A 708 3.70 4.25 30.62
N LEU A 709 3.84 5.48 31.12
CA LEU A 709 2.95 6.03 32.13
C LEU A 709 1.49 5.99 31.67
N ASN A 710 1.20 6.52 30.47
CA ASN A 710 -0.16 6.51 29.95
C ASN A 710 -0.70 5.08 29.82
N ALA A 711 0.10 4.16 29.28
CA ALA A 711 -0.28 2.75 29.21
C ALA A 711 -0.67 2.20 30.59
N ALA A 712 0.12 2.47 31.62
CA ALA A 712 -0.12 2.00 32.99
C ALA A 712 -1.39 2.59 33.62
N TYR A 713 -1.66 3.88 33.36
CA TYR A 713 -2.86 4.55 33.87
C TYR A 713 -4.13 4.07 33.14
N PHE A 714 -4.06 3.90 31.82
CA PHE A 714 -5.20 3.42 31.04
C PHE A 714 -5.56 1.97 31.31
N SER A 715 -4.56 1.12 31.63
CA SER A 715 -4.78 -0.29 31.97
C SER A 715 -5.02 -0.55 33.48
N GLY A 716 -4.98 0.50 34.30
CA GLY A 716 -5.22 0.39 35.73
C GLY A 716 -4.14 -0.39 36.51
N GLU A 717 -2.87 -0.35 36.07
CA GLU A 717 -1.76 -1.03 36.76
C GLU A 717 -1.60 -0.50 38.19
N ARG A 718 -1.38 -1.40 39.15
CA ARG A 718 -1.26 -1.02 40.57
C ARG A 718 -0.02 -0.19 40.87
N ASP A 719 1.09 -0.48 40.17
CA ASP A 719 2.38 0.20 40.40
C ASP A 719 2.65 1.33 39.38
N ARG A 720 1.58 1.92 38.82
CA ARG A 720 1.68 2.98 37.79
C ARG A 720 2.38 4.25 38.28
N SER A 721 2.32 4.54 39.56
CA SER A 721 2.96 5.72 40.16
C SER A 721 4.47 5.75 39.99
N ARG A 722 5.12 4.58 39.86
CA ARG A 722 6.58 4.51 39.66
C ARG A 722 7.03 5.26 38.41
N TRP A 723 6.23 5.24 37.34
CA TRP A 723 6.56 5.92 36.08
C TRP A 723 6.51 7.43 36.20
N ALA A 724 5.55 7.98 36.96
CA ALA A 724 5.48 9.40 37.26
C ALA A 724 6.69 9.86 38.08
N HIS A 725 7.11 9.04 39.07
CA HIS A 725 8.28 9.36 39.88
C HIS A 725 9.58 9.29 39.07
N GLN A 726 9.75 8.29 38.19
CA GLN A 726 10.91 8.22 37.30
C GLN A 726 10.99 9.44 36.37
N LEU A 727 9.85 9.85 35.77
CA LEU A 727 9.81 11.07 34.97
C LEU A 727 10.11 12.31 35.79
N SER A 728 9.61 12.41 37.00
CA SER A 728 9.90 13.53 37.91
C SER A 728 11.40 13.61 38.24
N GLU A 729 12.05 12.46 38.44
CA GLU A 729 13.49 12.41 38.70
C GLU A 729 14.31 12.83 37.48
N LEU A 730 13.92 12.35 36.30
CA LEU A 730 14.52 12.75 35.03
C LEU A 730 14.35 14.28 34.80
N GLY A 731 13.15 14.82 35.06
CA GLY A 731 12.88 16.26 34.91
C GLY A 731 13.69 17.14 35.88
N ARG A 732 13.98 16.64 37.09
CA ARG A 732 14.84 17.35 38.05
C ARG A 732 16.34 17.32 37.66
N SER A 733 16.77 16.32 36.94
CA SER A 733 18.16 16.15 36.51
C SER A 733 18.45 16.70 35.12
N SER A 734 17.44 17.21 34.41
CA SER A 734 17.56 17.69 33.03
C SER A 734 17.30 19.20 32.94
N ASP A 735 18.14 19.90 32.19
CA ASP A 735 17.94 21.32 31.81
C ASP A 735 17.03 21.47 30.58
N ASP A 736 16.61 20.35 29.95
CA ASP A 736 15.72 20.39 28.79
C ASP A 736 14.28 20.74 29.23
N PRO A 737 13.72 21.88 28.78
CA PRO A 737 12.39 22.31 29.15
C PRO A 737 11.28 21.34 28.75
N VAL A 738 11.48 20.56 27.66
CA VAL A 738 10.54 19.50 27.23
C VAL A 738 10.45 18.40 28.27
N VAL A 739 11.60 17.97 28.80
CA VAL A 739 11.67 16.93 29.83
C VAL A 739 11.01 17.43 31.12
N GLN A 740 11.27 18.68 31.52
CA GLN A 740 10.72 19.29 32.72
C GLN A 740 9.18 19.42 32.64
N VAL A 741 8.66 19.88 31.49
CA VAL A 741 7.22 19.98 31.25
C VAL A 741 6.55 18.60 31.27
N THR A 742 7.17 17.61 30.62
CA THR A 742 6.67 16.23 30.61
C THR A 742 6.63 15.63 32.03
N ALA A 743 7.65 15.88 32.82
CA ALA A 743 7.71 15.44 34.22
C ALA A 743 6.62 16.09 35.07
N ARG A 744 6.35 17.41 34.89
CA ARG A 744 5.24 18.09 35.60
C ARG A 744 3.89 17.51 35.21
N GLN A 745 3.64 17.23 33.93
CA GLN A 745 2.39 16.61 33.47
C GLN A 745 2.21 15.21 34.08
N ALA A 746 3.27 14.42 34.12
CA ALA A 746 3.25 13.10 34.72
C ALA A 746 2.89 13.15 36.22
N MET A 747 3.48 14.09 36.96
CA MET A 747 3.14 14.33 38.35
C MET A 747 1.72 14.86 38.53
N GLY A 748 1.23 15.68 37.60
CA GLY A 748 -0.15 16.11 37.59
C GLY A 748 -1.15 14.97 37.48
N LEU A 749 -0.91 14.01 36.58
CA LEU A 749 -1.70 12.78 36.48
C LEU A 749 -1.60 11.90 37.74
N HIS A 750 -0.40 11.81 38.32
CA HIS A 750 -0.22 11.07 39.58
C HIS A 750 -1.03 11.67 40.73
N HIS A 751 -0.93 13.00 40.94
CA HIS A 751 -1.69 13.69 42.00
C HIS A 751 -3.21 13.60 41.77
N TRP A 752 -3.66 13.73 40.51
CA TRP A 752 -5.05 13.49 40.14
C TRP A 752 -5.53 12.11 40.59
N ASP A 753 -4.79 11.08 40.22
CA ASP A 753 -5.15 9.69 40.52
C ASP A 753 -5.18 9.43 42.03
N GLN A 754 -4.24 9.97 42.78
CA GLN A 754 -4.21 9.95 44.26
C GLN A 754 -5.31 10.81 44.90
N GLY A 755 -6.04 11.59 44.09
CA GLY A 755 -7.09 12.49 44.57
C GLY A 755 -6.58 13.74 45.24
N ASP A 756 -5.31 14.10 45.12
CA ASP A 756 -4.75 15.40 45.53
C ASP A 756 -4.96 16.42 44.42
N ILE A 757 -6.17 16.96 44.36
CA ILE A 757 -6.58 17.85 43.28
C ILE A 757 -5.87 19.20 43.36
N ALA A 758 -5.50 19.63 44.55
CA ALA A 758 -4.74 20.87 44.74
C ALA A 758 -3.34 20.76 44.12
N ALA A 759 -2.61 19.66 44.41
CA ALA A 759 -1.30 19.41 43.82
C ALA A 759 -1.38 19.13 42.29
N ALA A 760 -2.42 18.45 41.83
CA ALA A 760 -2.68 18.27 40.40
C ALA A 760 -2.90 19.61 39.69
N TYR A 761 -3.70 20.54 40.28
CA TYR A 761 -3.94 21.87 39.74
C TYR A 761 -2.65 22.67 39.61
N LEU A 762 -1.81 22.67 40.63
CA LEU A 762 -0.49 23.33 40.57
C LEU A 762 0.41 22.75 39.49
N SER A 763 0.40 21.45 39.31
CA SER A 763 1.21 20.77 38.31
C SER A 763 0.79 21.10 36.86
N PHE A 764 -0.50 21.23 36.58
CA PHE A 764 -1.01 21.58 35.26
C PHE A 764 -1.06 23.11 35.03
N SER A 765 -1.31 23.94 36.04
CA SER A 765 -1.34 25.39 35.92
C SER A 765 0.04 26.02 35.71
N GLY A 766 1.11 25.39 36.25
CA GLY A 766 2.50 25.85 36.06
C GLY A 766 3.09 25.37 34.72
N ASN A 767 2.26 24.97 33.78
CA ASN A 767 2.72 24.35 32.52
C ASN A 767 2.82 25.40 31.41
N ASP A 768 4.06 25.74 31.02
CA ASP A 768 4.35 26.71 29.95
C ASP A 768 4.07 26.19 28.53
N TYR A 769 3.52 24.98 28.38
CA TYR A 769 3.25 24.37 27.10
C TYR A 769 2.26 25.14 26.23
N TYR A 770 1.37 25.89 26.85
CA TYR A 770 0.43 26.81 26.21
C TYR A 770 0.28 28.08 27.02
N THR A 771 0.02 29.17 26.32
CA THR A 771 -0.34 30.45 26.95
C THR A 771 -1.76 30.81 26.57
N ILE A 772 -2.50 31.36 27.50
CA ILE A 772 -3.84 31.92 27.28
C ILE A 772 -3.67 33.44 27.30
N SER A 773 -3.94 34.11 26.17
CA SER A 773 -3.95 35.56 26.05
C SER A 773 -5.19 36.00 25.31
N ASP A 774 -6.00 36.85 25.90
CA ASP A 774 -7.24 37.40 25.31
C ASP A 774 -8.23 36.35 24.80
N GLY A 775 -8.34 35.21 25.51
CA GLY A 775 -9.21 34.08 25.13
C GLY A 775 -8.67 33.21 24.00
N VAL A 776 -7.42 33.43 23.58
CA VAL A 776 -6.74 32.58 22.58
C VAL A 776 -5.73 31.68 23.28
N VAL A 777 -5.84 30.39 23.03
CA VAL A 777 -4.86 29.37 23.47
C VAL A 777 -3.76 29.27 22.44
N SER A 778 -2.59 29.78 22.74
CA SER A 778 -1.39 29.67 21.91
C SER A 778 -0.53 28.52 22.40
N ARG A 779 -0.18 27.63 21.50
CA ARG A 779 0.73 26.50 21.78
C ARG A 779 2.18 26.94 21.62
N ARG A 780 3.06 26.34 22.39
CA ARG A 780 4.51 26.45 22.22
C ARG A 780 5.03 25.14 21.61
N PRO A 781 5.13 25.04 20.26
CA PRO A 781 5.56 23.80 19.58
C PRO A 781 6.93 23.33 20.03
N GLU A 782 7.80 24.26 20.42
CA GLU A 782 9.15 23.98 20.91
C GLU A 782 9.18 23.21 22.23
N LEU A 783 8.09 23.26 23.02
CA LEU A 783 7.92 22.51 24.26
C LEU A 783 7.14 21.19 24.08
N ALA A 784 6.67 20.90 22.85
CA ALA A 784 6.07 19.63 22.54
C ALA A 784 7.16 18.54 22.54
N LEU A 785 6.84 17.38 23.09
CA LEU A 785 7.64 16.18 22.86
C LEU A 785 7.84 16.07 21.33
N ARG A 786 9.09 15.96 20.88
CA ARG A 786 9.52 16.03 19.47
C ARG A 786 8.90 14.98 18.55
N ARG A 787 7.91 14.28 18.99
CA ARG A 787 7.11 13.35 18.23
C ARG A 787 5.69 13.82 18.26
N ASP A 788 5.15 13.94 17.10
CA ASP A 788 3.79 14.22 16.69
C ASP A 788 2.71 13.50 17.50
N ILE A 789 2.78 13.72 18.81
CA ILE A 789 1.69 13.43 19.71
C ILE A 789 0.84 14.70 19.66
N PRO A 790 -0.36 14.65 19.12
CA PRO A 790 -1.30 15.71 19.45
C PRO A 790 -1.29 15.79 20.97
N PRO A 791 -1.05 16.98 21.54
CA PRO A 791 -1.05 17.15 23.00
C PRO A 791 -2.47 17.04 23.56
N GLY A 792 -3.14 15.96 23.20
CA GLY A 792 -4.53 15.72 23.52
C GLY A 792 -4.80 15.51 25.01
N GLY A 793 -3.76 15.16 25.77
CA GLY A 793 -3.88 14.97 27.19
C GLY A 793 -3.72 16.26 28.01
N GLY A 794 -2.64 17.01 27.80
CA GLY A 794 -2.26 18.10 28.67
C GLY A 794 -3.33 19.19 28.84
N PRO A 795 -3.82 19.83 27.75
CA PRO A 795 -4.87 20.87 27.84
C PRO A 795 -6.19 20.34 28.40
N GLY A 796 -6.62 19.17 27.98
CA GLY A 796 -7.84 18.57 28.49
C GLY A 796 -7.78 18.26 29.98
N TRP A 797 -6.63 17.73 30.45
CA TRP A 797 -6.39 17.50 31.87
C TRP A 797 -6.36 18.79 32.67
N HIS A 798 -5.76 19.88 32.14
CA HIS A 798 -5.81 21.18 32.78
C HIS A 798 -7.25 21.64 33.00
N ALA A 799 -8.11 21.52 31.98
CA ALA A 799 -9.52 21.90 32.11
C ALA A 799 -10.25 21.04 33.17
N VAL A 800 -10.07 19.73 33.15
CA VAL A 800 -10.72 18.82 34.12
C VAL A 800 -10.27 19.10 35.55
N VAL A 801 -8.98 19.33 35.78
CA VAL A 801 -8.44 19.62 37.12
C VAL A 801 -8.88 21.00 37.59
N THR A 802 -8.91 22.01 36.70
CA THR A 802 -9.43 23.36 36.99
C THR A 802 -10.90 23.30 37.43
N ALA A 803 -11.73 22.54 36.69
CA ALA A 803 -13.12 22.32 37.05
C ALA A 803 -13.28 21.70 38.43
N LEU A 804 -12.54 20.62 38.68
CA LEU A 804 -12.64 19.91 39.97
C LEU A 804 -12.06 20.71 41.13
N HIS A 805 -11.02 21.51 40.90
CA HIS A 805 -10.45 22.44 41.87
C HIS A 805 -11.42 23.57 42.22
N GLY A 806 -12.48 23.77 41.40
CA GLY A 806 -13.60 24.60 41.76
C GLY A 806 -14.02 25.65 40.73
N ASP A 807 -13.44 25.67 39.54
CA ASP A 807 -13.82 26.63 38.49
C ASP A 807 -14.20 25.94 37.16
N PRO A 808 -15.42 25.37 37.09
CA PRO A 808 -15.90 24.77 35.83
C PRO A 808 -16.13 25.82 34.73
N GLY A 809 -16.38 27.10 35.06
CA GLY A 809 -16.52 28.18 34.08
C GLY A 809 -15.23 28.44 33.33
N ALA A 810 -14.12 28.60 34.07
CA ALA A 810 -12.79 28.75 33.47
C ALA A 810 -12.41 27.50 32.63
N ALA A 811 -12.77 26.31 33.09
CA ALA A 811 -12.53 25.06 32.34
C ALA A 811 -13.24 25.04 30.98
N TYR A 812 -14.53 25.43 30.94
CA TYR A 812 -15.28 25.54 29.68
C TYR A 812 -14.71 26.62 28.76
N SER A 813 -14.42 27.80 29.30
CA SER A 813 -13.82 28.89 28.52
C SER A 813 -12.49 28.45 27.88
N PHE A 814 -11.69 27.70 28.63
CA PHE A 814 -10.43 27.14 28.12
C PHE A 814 -10.65 26.11 26.99
N LEU A 815 -11.60 25.18 27.17
CA LEU A 815 -11.92 24.18 26.15
C LEU A 815 -12.51 24.83 24.90
N ASP A 816 -13.40 25.80 25.03
CA ASP A 816 -14.00 26.53 23.91
C ASP A 816 -12.95 27.35 23.14
N ALA A 817 -11.98 27.98 23.85
CA ALA A 817 -10.87 28.69 23.22
C ALA A 817 -9.86 27.77 22.51
N TRP A 818 -9.80 26.51 22.90
CA TRP A 818 -8.93 25.51 22.29
C TRP A 818 -9.60 24.80 21.11
N ASP A 819 -10.91 24.89 20.96
CA ASP A 819 -11.65 24.28 19.85
C ASP A 819 -11.29 24.95 18.51
N GLU A 820 -11.10 24.14 17.49
CA GLU A 820 -10.61 24.55 16.19
C GLU A 820 -11.65 24.16 15.12
N PRO A 821 -12.41 25.11 14.58
CA PRO A 821 -13.45 24.79 13.61
C PRO A 821 -12.90 24.02 12.39
N GLY A 822 -13.53 22.90 12.07
CA GLY A 822 -13.14 22.03 10.94
C GLY A 822 -12.06 20.99 11.28
N ASN A 823 -11.51 21.02 12.50
CA ASN A 823 -10.57 19.99 12.97
C ASN A 823 -11.29 18.92 13.80
N GLU A 824 -11.69 17.83 13.16
CA GLU A 824 -12.44 16.74 13.81
C GLU A 824 -11.72 16.13 15.01
N VAL A 825 -10.39 16.09 15.00
CA VAL A 825 -9.58 15.55 16.11
C VAL A 825 -9.70 16.45 17.34
N VAL A 826 -9.53 17.76 17.15
CA VAL A 826 -9.68 18.74 18.23
C VAL A 826 -11.14 18.75 18.72
N ALA A 827 -12.11 18.69 17.81
CA ALA A 827 -13.52 18.56 18.15
C ALA A 827 -13.81 17.30 19.00
N SER A 828 -13.22 16.13 18.68
CA SER A 828 -13.38 14.91 19.47
C SER A 828 -12.79 15.03 20.88
N ILE A 829 -11.68 15.75 21.02
CA ILE A 829 -11.03 16.01 22.29
C ILE A 829 -11.90 16.99 23.11
N TRP A 830 -12.37 18.05 22.48
CA TRP A 830 -13.30 19.01 23.09
C TRP A 830 -14.54 18.32 23.64
N VAL A 831 -15.20 17.48 22.82
CA VAL A 831 -16.38 16.71 23.24
C VAL A 831 -16.10 15.86 24.46
N TYR A 832 -15.01 15.08 24.44
CA TYR A 832 -14.67 14.18 25.53
C TYR A 832 -14.44 14.91 26.85
N TYR A 833 -13.62 15.97 26.85
CA TYR A 833 -13.29 16.68 28.09
C TYR A 833 -14.44 17.58 28.54
N THR A 834 -15.19 18.20 27.64
CA THR A 834 -16.39 18.98 27.98
C THR A 834 -17.46 18.08 28.64
N ALA A 835 -17.71 16.89 28.08
CA ALA A 835 -18.65 15.95 28.68
C ALA A 835 -18.17 15.42 30.04
N MET A 836 -16.87 15.18 30.21
CA MET A 836 -16.27 14.78 31.47
C MET A 836 -16.42 15.88 32.54
N VAL A 837 -16.06 17.13 32.23
CA VAL A 837 -16.24 18.27 33.12
C VAL A 837 -17.72 18.46 33.51
N ALA A 838 -18.60 18.38 32.52
CA ALA A 838 -20.03 18.60 32.72
C ALA A 838 -20.67 17.51 33.63
N THR A 839 -20.28 16.22 33.43
CA THR A 839 -20.77 15.14 34.33
C THR A 839 -20.24 15.30 35.75
N MET A 840 -18.97 15.74 35.93
CA MET A 840 -18.41 16.05 37.26
C MET A 840 -19.12 17.23 37.91
N ALA A 841 -19.45 18.28 37.14
CA ALA A 841 -20.20 19.44 37.62
C ALA A 841 -21.70 19.16 37.88
N GLY A 842 -22.25 18.11 37.28
CA GLY A 842 -23.69 17.87 37.22
C GLY A 842 -24.42 18.84 36.28
N ASP A 843 -23.69 19.36 35.27
CA ASP A 843 -24.14 20.33 34.30
C ASP A 843 -24.74 19.62 33.08
N LEU A 844 -26.02 19.29 33.14
CA LEU A 844 -26.75 18.61 32.09
C LEU A 844 -26.78 19.37 30.73
N PRO A 845 -26.95 20.71 30.69
CA PRO A 845 -26.93 21.49 29.46
C PRO A 845 -25.61 21.39 28.71
N SER A 846 -24.47 21.53 29.38
CA SER A 846 -23.14 21.44 28.76
C SER A 846 -22.83 20.02 28.33
N ALA A 847 -23.22 18.99 29.12
CA ALA A 847 -23.09 17.59 28.71
C ALA A 847 -23.90 17.28 27.45
N ARG A 848 -25.14 17.79 27.38
CA ARG A 848 -26.02 17.64 26.20
C ARG A 848 -25.40 18.27 24.96
N ARG A 849 -24.91 19.51 25.04
CA ARG A 849 -24.21 20.18 23.94
C ARG A 849 -23.04 19.38 23.41
N ALA A 850 -22.23 18.79 24.28
CA ALA A 850 -21.09 17.99 23.88
C ALA A 850 -21.52 16.68 23.15
N VAL A 851 -22.50 15.96 23.68
CA VAL A 851 -22.96 14.69 23.06
C VAL A 851 -23.78 14.92 21.79
N GLU A 852 -24.50 16.02 21.66
CA GLU A 852 -25.20 16.43 20.43
C GLU A 852 -24.21 16.75 19.32
N ARG A 853 -23.12 17.44 19.65
CA ARG A 853 -22.02 17.68 18.70
C ARG A 853 -21.37 16.36 18.27
N TRP A 854 -21.13 15.44 19.21
CA TRP A 854 -20.54 14.12 18.92
C TRP A 854 -21.37 13.31 17.90
N THR A 855 -22.72 13.30 18.07
CA THR A 855 -23.63 12.61 17.14
C THR A 855 -23.82 13.38 15.84
N GLY A 856 -23.96 14.70 15.88
CA GLY A 856 -24.24 15.57 14.73
C GLY A 856 -23.07 15.65 13.74
N GLU A 857 -21.84 15.77 14.24
CA GLU A 857 -20.61 15.80 13.45
C GLU A 857 -20.04 14.38 13.17
N ASN A 858 -20.75 13.32 13.65
CA ASN A 858 -20.37 11.92 13.46
C ASN A 858 -18.94 11.59 13.99
N LEU A 859 -18.55 12.28 15.08
CA LEU A 859 -17.22 12.15 15.70
C LEU A 859 -16.95 10.81 16.36
N GLU A 860 -17.95 9.92 16.42
CA GLU A 860 -17.78 8.52 16.88
C GLU A 860 -16.65 7.80 16.13
N ARG A 861 -16.43 8.18 14.90
CA ARG A 861 -15.43 7.60 14.00
C ARG A 861 -14.01 8.13 14.25
N VAL A 862 -13.88 9.33 14.84
CA VAL A 862 -12.60 10.03 14.94
C VAL A 862 -11.63 9.38 15.92
N ASN A 863 -12.12 8.88 17.04
CA ASN A 863 -11.32 8.14 18.02
C ASN A 863 -12.18 7.12 18.76
N ALA A 864 -12.02 5.85 18.42
CA ALA A 864 -12.83 4.77 18.98
C ALA A 864 -12.70 4.64 20.52
N GLU A 865 -11.54 4.95 21.09
CA GLU A 865 -11.34 4.86 22.53
C GLU A 865 -12.06 6.00 23.27
N ARG A 866 -11.91 7.25 22.83
CA ARG A 866 -12.69 8.38 23.40
C ARG A 866 -14.18 8.17 23.23
N SER A 867 -14.60 7.66 22.07
CA SER A 867 -16.01 7.40 21.78
C SER A 867 -16.64 6.39 22.76
N ARG A 868 -15.89 5.43 23.29
CA ARG A 868 -16.38 4.52 24.34
C ARG A 868 -16.77 5.29 25.60
N TYR A 869 -15.95 6.27 26.01
CA TYR A 869 -16.24 7.12 27.18
C TYR A 869 -17.37 8.10 26.88
N VAL A 870 -17.38 8.75 25.71
CA VAL A 870 -18.44 9.69 25.30
C VAL A 870 -19.80 9.00 25.24
N ARG A 871 -19.85 7.73 24.80
CA ARG A 871 -21.08 6.93 24.80
C ARG A 871 -21.60 6.71 26.22
N GLN A 872 -20.73 6.56 27.22
CA GLN A 872 -21.12 6.48 28.61
C GLN A 872 -21.75 7.81 29.09
N TYR A 873 -21.17 8.96 28.71
CA TYR A 873 -21.73 10.28 29.01
C TYR A 873 -23.05 10.54 28.25
N TRP A 874 -23.22 10.03 27.02
CA TRP A 874 -24.46 10.09 26.28
C TRP A 874 -25.60 9.36 27.00
N HIS A 875 -25.37 8.16 27.58
CA HIS A 875 -26.35 7.46 28.42
C HIS A 875 -26.67 8.27 29.69
N TRP A 876 -25.69 8.93 30.29
CA TRP A 876 -25.91 9.78 31.45
C TRP A 876 -26.83 10.97 31.10
N VAL A 877 -26.60 11.62 29.95
CA VAL A 877 -27.45 12.70 29.45
C VAL A 877 -28.89 12.22 29.22
N ARG A 878 -29.09 11.08 28.58
CA ARG A 878 -30.43 10.47 28.36
C ARG A 878 -31.16 10.24 29.69
N ALA A 879 -30.49 9.58 30.63
CA ALA A 879 -31.07 9.25 31.92
C ALA A 879 -31.51 10.50 32.70
N LEU A 880 -30.66 11.53 32.78
CA LEU A 880 -30.96 12.74 33.55
C LEU A 880 -31.88 13.72 32.81
N SER A 881 -32.03 13.55 31.50
CA SER A 881 -33.02 14.29 30.70
C SER A 881 -34.44 13.71 30.83
N GLY A 882 -34.61 12.53 31.45
CA GLY A 882 -35.89 11.82 31.53
C GLY A 882 -36.25 10.98 30.30
N ASP A 883 -35.29 10.80 29.38
CA ASP A 883 -35.46 9.94 28.18
C ASP A 883 -35.18 8.46 28.53
N ASP A 884 -36.23 7.76 28.93
CA ASP A 884 -36.19 6.37 29.41
C ASP A 884 -34.99 6.10 30.36
N PRO A 885 -34.99 6.70 31.55
CA PRO A 885 -33.82 6.63 32.47
C PRO A 885 -33.41 5.20 32.82
N ALA A 886 -34.38 4.28 32.94
CA ALA A 886 -34.12 2.88 33.31
C ALA A 886 -33.40 2.13 32.16
N SER A 887 -33.84 2.32 30.92
CA SER A 887 -33.18 1.74 29.76
C SER A 887 -31.78 2.32 29.56
N ALA A 888 -31.64 3.67 29.68
CA ALA A 888 -30.35 4.34 29.58
C ALA A 888 -29.33 3.83 30.63
N ALA A 889 -29.73 3.69 31.90
CA ALA A 889 -28.90 3.15 32.95
C ALA A 889 -28.48 1.68 32.71
N ALA A 890 -29.42 0.83 32.24
CA ALA A 890 -29.15 -0.56 31.92
C ALA A 890 -28.20 -0.70 30.70
N GLU A 891 -28.37 0.14 29.68
CA GLU A 891 -27.47 0.21 28.52
C GLU A 891 -26.07 0.69 28.91
N ALA A 892 -25.97 1.73 29.74
CA ALA A 892 -24.71 2.23 30.28
C ALA A 892 -23.96 1.15 31.06
N GLN A 893 -24.68 0.39 31.90
CA GLN A 893 -24.10 -0.71 32.68
C GLN A 893 -23.57 -1.83 31.78
N ARG A 894 -24.33 -2.23 30.75
CA ARG A 894 -23.86 -3.21 29.75
C ARG A 894 -22.67 -2.68 28.96
N HIS A 895 -22.71 -1.44 28.54
CA HIS A 895 -21.61 -0.79 27.82
C HIS A 895 -20.33 -0.76 28.67
N LEU A 896 -20.45 -0.38 29.95
CA LEU A 896 -19.31 -0.39 30.87
C LEU A 896 -18.70 -1.79 31.00
N ALA A 897 -19.52 -2.83 31.19
CA ALA A 897 -19.06 -4.22 31.33
C ALA A 897 -18.39 -4.78 30.07
N SER A 898 -18.91 -4.43 28.88
CA SER A 898 -18.43 -5.01 27.62
C SER A 898 -17.28 -4.24 26.96
N THR A 899 -17.06 -2.97 27.33
CA THR A 899 -16.11 -2.10 26.61
C THR A 899 -15.07 -1.41 27.48
N LEU A 900 -15.35 -1.21 28.78
CA LEU A 900 -14.46 -0.47 29.69
C LEU A 900 -13.87 -1.33 30.80
N LEU A 901 -14.41 -2.53 31.07
CA LEU A 901 -13.94 -3.43 32.12
C LEU A 901 -13.01 -4.55 31.63
N ASP A 902 -13.06 -4.89 30.34
CA ASP A 902 -12.22 -5.96 29.80
C ASP A 902 -11.44 -5.50 28.55
N PRO A 903 -10.13 -5.24 28.66
CA PRO A 903 -9.37 -5.04 29.90
C PRO A 903 -9.84 -3.79 30.67
N PRO A 904 -9.57 -3.72 31.97
CA PRO A 904 -9.98 -2.56 32.76
C PRO A 904 -9.41 -1.28 32.16
N ARG A 905 -10.27 -0.26 32.12
CA ARG A 905 -9.94 1.06 31.58
C ARG A 905 -9.93 2.10 32.66
N TRP A 906 -9.30 3.23 32.38
CA TRP A 906 -9.20 4.31 33.33
C TRP A 906 -10.59 4.88 33.72
N GLY A 907 -10.75 5.32 34.96
CA GLY A 907 -11.97 5.96 35.47
C GLY A 907 -13.11 5.02 35.86
N ILE A 908 -12.87 3.71 36.01
CA ILE A 908 -13.92 2.70 36.27
C ILE A 908 -14.74 3.02 37.50
N ALA A 909 -14.11 3.44 38.63
CA ALA A 909 -14.82 3.84 39.84
C ALA A 909 -15.78 4.99 39.62
N TYR A 910 -15.35 6.01 38.89
CA TYR A 910 -16.17 7.16 38.51
C TYR A 910 -17.35 6.75 37.60
N HIS A 911 -17.10 5.92 36.62
CA HIS A 911 -18.16 5.49 35.68
C HIS A 911 -19.22 4.62 36.37
N HIS A 912 -18.86 3.76 37.34
CA HIS A 912 -19.83 3.07 38.16
C HIS A 912 -20.68 4.04 39.03
N ALA A 913 -20.07 5.13 39.51
CA ALA A 913 -20.81 6.14 40.26
C ALA A 913 -21.79 6.92 39.35
N LEU A 914 -21.42 7.20 38.08
CA LEU A 914 -22.35 7.77 37.08
C LEU A 914 -23.51 6.83 36.77
N VAL A 915 -23.30 5.51 36.69
CA VAL A 915 -24.37 4.53 36.52
C VAL A 915 -25.30 4.52 37.75
N ALA A 916 -24.76 4.71 38.95
CA ALA A 916 -25.58 4.87 40.14
C ALA A 916 -26.43 6.15 40.10
N GLU A 917 -25.92 7.30 39.61
CA GLU A 917 -26.73 8.52 39.38
C GLU A 917 -27.84 8.28 38.35
N MET A 918 -27.58 7.53 37.26
CA MET A 918 -28.61 7.17 36.26
C MET A 918 -29.73 6.33 36.87
N TRP A 919 -29.38 5.34 37.72
CA TRP A 919 -30.39 4.55 38.43
C TRP A 919 -31.18 5.35 39.46
N LEU A 920 -30.54 6.38 40.08
CA LEU A 920 -31.27 7.31 40.98
C LEU A 920 -32.26 8.16 40.17
N ALA A 921 -31.89 8.63 38.96
CA ALA A 921 -32.78 9.36 38.06
C ALA A 921 -33.95 8.49 37.54
N ALA A 922 -33.74 7.17 37.46
CA ALA A 922 -34.76 6.18 37.14
C ALA A 922 -35.65 5.78 38.33
N GLU A 923 -35.45 6.36 39.52
CA GLU A 923 -36.17 6.02 40.76
C GLU A 923 -35.96 4.54 41.17
N ARG A 924 -34.78 3.99 40.91
CA ARG A 924 -34.38 2.60 41.20
C ARG A 924 -33.22 2.57 42.24
N PRO A 925 -33.53 2.85 43.57
CA PRO A 925 -32.50 2.96 44.60
C PRO A 925 -31.81 1.64 44.95
N HIS A 926 -32.40 0.51 44.59
CA HIS A 926 -31.76 -0.80 44.80
C HIS A 926 -30.61 -1.02 43.79
N GLU A 927 -30.88 -0.80 42.51
CA GLU A 927 -29.92 -0.92 41.43
C GLU A 927 -28.81 0.15 41.55
N ALA A 928 -29.17 1.38 41.97
CA ALA A 928 -28.21 2.44 42.28
C ALA A 928 -27.24 2.00 43.38
N GLY A 929 -27.76 1.33 44.43
CA GLY A 929 -26.93 0.76 45.51
C GLY A 929 -25.93 -0.27 45.01
N ALA A 930 -26.38 -1.19 44.14
CA ALA A 930 -25.51 -2.19 43.55
C ALA A 930 -24.40 -1.56 42.66
N ALA A 931 -24.73 -0.52 41.86
CA ALA A 931 -23.75 0.21 41.07
C ALA A 931 -22.75 0.98 41.94
N LEU A 932 -23.21 1.58 43.03
CA LEU A 932 -22.35 2.30 43.99
C LEU A 932 -21.42 1.36 44.77
N ALA A 933 -21.87 0.14 45.09
CA ALA A 933 -21.00 -0.87 45.68
C ALA A 933 -19.84 -1.23 44.74
N ARG A 934 -20.13 -1.44 43.44
CA ARG A 934 -19.10 -1.67 42.46
C ARG A 934 -18.16 -0.46 42.29
N ALA A 935 -18.67 0.78 42.40
CA ALA A 935 -17.83 1.97 42.39
C ALA A 935 -16.83 1.98 43.58
N ALA A 936 -17.28 1.56 44.78
CA ALA A 936 -16.41 1.45 45.97
C ALA A 936 -15.37 0.33 45.82
N GLU A 937 -15.79 -0.84 45.34
CA GLU A 937 -14.87 -1.95 45.01
C GLU A 937 -13.80 -1.54 44.01
N ALA A 938 -14.20 -0.91 42.93
CA ALA A 938 -13.27 -0.39 41.89
C ALA A 938 -12.34 0.72 42.41
N LEU A 939 -12.84 1.55 43.34
CA LEU A 939 -12.02 2.58 43.99
C LEU A 939 -10.88 1.95 44.82
N ASP A 940 -11.19 0.85 45.56
CA ASP A 940 -10.22 0.15 46.37
C ASP A 940 -9.29 -0.78 45.54
N GLU A 941 -9.79 -1.33 44.42
CA GLU A 941 -9.01 -2.18 43.55
C GLU A 941 -7.99 -1.39 42.71
N TYR A 942 -8.42 -0.24 42.11
CA TYR A 942 -7.62 0.55 41.17
C TYR A 942 -7.05 1.82 41.78
N ASP A 943 -7.37 2.15 43.03
CA ASP A 943 -6.88 3.32 43.80
C ASP A 943 -7.03 4.67 43.08
N GLN A 944 -8.17 4.86 42.37
CA GLN A 944 -8.49 6.08 41.60
C GLN A 944 -9.22 7.09 42.50
N ARG A 945 -8.50 7.69 43.45
CA ARG A 945 -9.04 8.49 44.56
C ARG A 945 -9.70 9.81 44.18
N TYR A 946 -9.50 10.33 42.98
CA TYR A 946 -10.19 11.52 42.49
C TYR A 946 -11.72 11.34 42.48
N ALA A 947 -12.23 10.14 42.29
CA ALA A 947 -13.65 9.82 42.25
C ALA A 947 -14.30 9.72 43.63
N GLU A 948 -13.52 9.64 44.71
CA GLU A 948 -14.00 9.37 46.05
C GLU A 948 -15.06 10.37 46.53
N GLY A 949 -14.84 11.69 46.32
CA GLY A 949 -15.80 12.73 46.68
C GLY A 949 -17.15 12.61 45.97
N HIS A 950 -17.13 12.23 44.67
CA HIS A 950 -18.33 11.99 43.91
C HIS A 950 -19.08 10.73 44.39
N ILE A 951 -18.36 9.64 44.65
CA ILE A 951 -18.94 8.39 45.19
C ILE A 951 -19.65 8.67 46.51
N LEU A 952 -19.04 9.40 47.45
CA LEU A 952 -19.63 9.81 48.71
C LEU A 952 -20.86 10.68 48.54
N LEU A 953 -20.84 11.60 47.57
CA LEU A 953 -22.01 12.46 47.24
C LEU A 953 -23.18 11.59 46.73
N VAL A 954 -22.92 10.68 45.81
CA VAL A 954 -23.96 9.78 45.28
C VAL A 954 -24.50 8.87 46.35
N ARG A 955 -23.66 8.41 47.31
CA ARG A 955 -24.08 7.69 48.48
C ARG A 955 -25.05 8.48 49.35
N ALA A 956 -24.80 9.76 49.59
CA ALA A 956 -25.72 10.61 50.35
C ALA A 956 -27.06 10.77 49.64
N ARG A 957 -27.07 10.92 48.31
CA ARG A 957 -28.28 10.98 47.49
C ARG A 957 -29.06 9.63 47.53
N LEU A 958 -28.33 8.50 47.49
CA LEU A 958 -28.90 7.19 47.59
C LEU A 958 -29.64 7.00 48.96
N LEU A 959 -29.03 7.45 50.06
CA LEU A 959 -29.66 7.38 51.39
C LEU A 959 -30.94 8.25 51.42
N LEU A 960 -30.91 9.46 50.82
CA LEU A 960 -32.10 10.29 50.66
C LEU A 960 -33.20 9.60 49.84
N ALA A 961 -32.86 9.00 48.71
CA ALA A 961 -33.82 8.27 47.85
C ALA A 961 -34.40 7.01 48.56
N ARG A 962 -33.68 6.42 49.51
CA ARG A 962 -34.17 5.29 50.32
C ARG A 962 -34.98 5.73 51.55
N GLY A 963 -35.19 7.05 51.73
CA GLY A 963 -35.97 7.54 52.89
C GLY A 963 -35.26 7.46 54.24
N ALA A 964 -33.93 7.49 54.24
CA ALA A 964 -33.14 7.52 55.48
C ALA A 964 -33.39 8.82 56.25
N SER A 965 -33.15 8.80 57.58
CA SER A 965 -33.36 10.01 58.41
C SER A 965 -32.52 11.22 57.91
N GLY A 966 -33.06 12.40 58.10
CA GLY A 966 -32.38 13.63 57.71
C GLY A 966 -30.98 13.76 58.36
N GLU A 967 -30.83 13.25 59.56
CA GLU A 967 -29.55 13.19 60.27
C GLU A 967 -28.55 12.26 59.55
N THR A 968 -28.98 11.08 59.17
CA THR A 968 -28.13 10.13 58.39
C THR A 968 -27.69 10.68 57.06
N VAL A 969 -28.61 11.30 56.31
CA VAL A 969 -28.31 11.93 55.04
C VAL A 969 -27.35 13.12 55.22
N ARG A 970 -27.59 13.94 56.23
CA ARG A 970 -26.72 15.09 56.56
C ARG A 970 -25.30 14.64 56.90
N ALA A 971 -25.16 13.62 57.75
CA ALA A 971 -23.86 13.06 58.11
C ALA A 971 -23.08 12.54 56.88
N ALA A 972 -23.77 11.83 55.95
CA ALA A 972 -23.16 11.34 54.71
C ALA A 972 -22.76 12.49 53.75
N ALA A 973 -23.61 13.52 53.62
CA ALA A 973 -23.30 14.66 52.76
C ALA A 973 -22.16 15.52 53.35
N GLU A 974 -22.11 15.66 54.70
CA GLU A 974 -21.01 16.35 55.41
C GLU A 974 -19.67 15.60 55.23
N ALA A 975 -19.70 14.28 55.28
CA ALA A 975 -18.53 13.45 55.01
C ALA A 975 -18.04 13.61 53.58
N ALA A 976 -18.96 13.68 52.58
CA ALA A 976 -18.63 13.95 51.20
C ALA A 976 -18.01 15.34 51.02
N ARG A 977 -18.59 16.36 51.66
CA ARG A 977 -18.09 17.75 51.65
C ARG A 977 -16.69 17.82 52.27
N ALA A 978 -16.52 17.34 53.44
CA ALA A 978 -15.26 17.38 54.21
C ALA A 978 -14.13 16.67 53.48
N ARG A 979 -14.41 15.48 52.97
CA ARG A 979 -13.43 14.68 52.20
C ARG A 979 -13.02 15.36 50.90
N SER A 980 -13.97 15.90 50.15
CA SER A 980 -13.71 16.65 48.93
C SER A 980 -12.88 17.91 49.16
N ALA A 981 -13.25 18.70 50.20
CA ALA A 981 -12.52 19.91 50.57
C ALA A 981 -11.08 19.62 51.00
N ALA A 982 -10.87 18.55 51.81
CA ALA A 982 -9.54 18.13 52.23
C ALA A 982 -8.60 17.73 51.10
N ARG A 983 -9.14 17.31 49.95
CA ARG A 983 -8.41 16.93 48.75
C ARG A 983 -8.32 18.06 47.69
N GLY A 984 -8.87 19.24 47.95
CA GLY A 984 -8.95 20.38 47.02
C GLY A 984 -9.98 20.16 45.90
N ALA A 985 -10.86 19.16 46.00
CA ALA A 985 -11.94 18.88 45.05
C ALA A 985 -13.17 19.77 45.34
N HIS A 986 -12.99 21.09 45.28
CA HIS A 986 -13.99 22.09 45.70
C HIS A 986 -15.29 22.01 44.91
N LEU A 987 -15.26 21.51 43.67
CA LEU A 987 -16.48 21.27 42.87
C LEU A 987 -17.41 20.27 43.57
N PHE A 988 -16.87 19.13 43.99
CA PHE A 988 -17.64 18.09 44.67
C PHE A 988 -18.06 18.56 46.09
N ALA A 989 -17.21 19.35 46.76
CA ALA A 989 -17.57 19.95 48.04
C ALA A 989 -18.81 20.87 47.92
N ARG A 990 -18.85 21.75 46.93
CA ARG A 990 -20.02 22.61 46.65
C ARG A 990 -21.28 21.80 46.28
N ARG A 991 -21.13 20.74 45.49
CA ARG A 991 -22.27 19.85 45.17
C ARG A 991 -22.82 19.16 46.43
N ALA A 992 -21.97 18.82 47.38
CA ALA A 992 -22.38 18.28 48.69
C ALA A 992 -23.04 19.35 49.59
N GLU A 993 -22.53 20.60 49.59
CA GLU A 993 -23.16 21.75 50.24
C GLU A 993 -24.56 22.06 49.69
N SER A 994 -24.72 22.00 48.36
CA SER A 994 -26.04 22.18 47.74
C SER A 994 -27.03 21.08 48.18
N LEU A 995 -26.56 19.84 48.34
CA LEU A 995 -27.39 18.78 48.91
C LEU A 995 -27.76 19.03 50.37
N LEU A 996 -26.79 19.52 51.20
CA LEU A 996 -26.99 19.85 52.63
C LEU A 996 -28.03 20.95 52.77
N ALA A 997 -27.97 22.02 51.92
CA ALA A 997 -28.94 23.13 51.93
C ALA A 997 -30.38 22.68 51.60
N GLY A 998 -30.54 21.58 50.83
CA GLY A 998 -31.86 20.99 50.48
C GLY A 998 -32.46 20.06 51.57
N ILE A 999 -31.68 19.66 52.59
CA ILE A 999 -32.17 18.78 53.64
C ILE A 999 -32.90 19.58 54.72
N LYS A 1000 -34.25 19.47 54.74
CA LYS A 1000 -35.04 20.12 55.80
C LYS A 1000 -34.62 19.60 57.20
N PRO A 1001 -34.51 20.48 58.24
CA PRO A 1001 -34.33 20.01 59.60
C PRO A 1001 -35.48 19.14 60.00
N ASP A 1002 -35.20 18.00 60.66
CA ASP A 1002 -36.23 17.18 61.30
C ASP A 1002 -36.89 18.01 62.43
N HIS A 1003 -37.88 18.82 62.11
CA HIS A 1003 -38.79 19.42 63.08
C HIS A 1003 -40.08 18.62 63.01
N ASP A 1004 -40.35 17.88 64.09
CA ASP A 1004 -41.57 17.19 64.47
C ASP A 1004 -41.90 15.86 63.71
N ARG A 1005 -41.33 14.77 64.13
CA ARG A 1005 -42.08 13.54 64.35
C ARG A 1005 -41.81 12.93 65.71
#